data_047cefcebefb7fb2a6991bf514fc228b
#
_entry.id   047cefcebefb7fb2a6991bf514fc228b
#
_cell.length_a   1.000
_cell.length_b   1.000
_cell.length_c   1.000
_cell.angle_alpha   90.00
_cell.angle_beta   90.00
_cell.angle_gamma   90.00
#
_symmetry.space_group_name_H-M   'P 1'
#
loop_
_entity.id
_entity.type
_entity.pdbx_description
1 polymer ?
#
loop_
_entity_poly.entity_id
_entity_poly.type
_entity_poly.pdbx_seq_one_letter_code
_entity_poly.pdbx_strand_id
1 'polypeptide(L)'
;MTNIVVVGAGYAGVLATKKLEKKLRKKGVANETQITIIDKHPYHTMLTELHEVAACRVGEESVKMNLDQIFAGRKVKVVLDTVNKIHFEENKITGENGEYSYDYLVLAAGSKPTFYGVEGAEEHSYTLWSYDDAVILRDRIHDCFRLAADEPNAQKRQELLTFYVIGAGFTGVEMMGELAEYVPVLCERFHIKREDVKLVNVDGLSRPVPVLPEKLSGKVERRLKKMGVEVLLNANVVEVGENFIKMKEGEEVKQYTAGTIVWTAGIESAELTAEAAKEIKSAGRGRIEVDAYLRSVDYENVYVIGDNMFYTAPGEENPVPQMVENAEHSADAAANNIAVAITKKGKLEEYAPKFHGIMVCVGGRWATARGGMAKHQMNLPSFFAMFAKHFINIIYFIQVMGWTKVCSYLTHEIFTIRNRRSFVGGHFSNCTPSFLLVPLRVWLGAVWVFEAVMKIVEGWFQKPMLSEFFGGANAWYNSIIASYFGIAPAQSVDAVASATAAGADVAASAGTLLLDWDFGLFETIFVSGKDLASSTLADYAFKLNIPFVNWSVDNMVLASDGMQMFMQIVIVLLELAIGLGLMGGLFTFPSAAVSVILQFMFLSTTGLYLNGIWMVFASVAVLIGAGRTIGLDYYVGPFLKKHWKNVKWVKRWYLYND
;
A
#
# COMPACT_ATOMS: atom_id res chain seq x y z
N MET A 1 -1.24 -0.42 -39.20
CA MET A 1 -1.16 -0.17 -37.75
C MET A 1 -1.95 -1.29 -37.09
N THR A 2 -1.33 -2.08 -36.21
CA THR A 2 -2.01 -3.21 -35.58
C THR A 2 -2.88 -2.71 -34.42
N ASN A 3 -4.16 -3.02 -34.47
CA ASN A 3 -5.14 -2.61 -33.45
C ASN A 3 -5.32 -3.72 -32.42
N ILE A 4 -5.06 -3.41 -31.17
CA ILE A 4 -5.22 -4.31 -30.05
C ILE A 4 -6.30 -3.73 -29.15
N VAL A 5 -7.39 -4.47 -28.96
CA VAL A 5 -8.49 -4.05 -28.11
C VAL A 5 -8.51 -4.92 -26.85
N VAL A 6 -8.57 -4.28 -25.69
CA VAL A 6 -8.72 -4.93 -24.37
C VAL A 6 -10.07 -4.53 -23.82
N VAL A 7 -10.92 -5.49 -23.54
CA VAL A 7 -12.26 -5.26 -22.96
C VAL A 7 -12.25 -5.61 -21.48
N GLY A 8 -12.53 -4.61 -20.66
CA GLY A 8 -12.53 -4.68 -19.21
C GLY A 8 -11.25 -4.12 -18.59
N ALA A 9 -11.41 -3.18 -17.65
CA ALA A 9 -10.33 -2.54 -16.89
C ALA A 9 -10.24 -3.06 -15.44
N GLY A 10 -10.54 -4.34 -15.23
CA GLY A 10 -10.28 -5.07 -14.00
C GLY A 10 -8.79 -5.38 -13.79
N TYR A 11 -8.47 -6.24 -12.81
CA TYR A 11 -7.10 -6.66 -12.50
C TYR A 11 -6.34 -7.18 -13.72
N ALA A 12 -6.96 -8.08 -14.48
CA ALA A 12 -6.34 -8.68 -15.66
C ALA A 12 -6.13 -7.66 -16.79
N GLY A 13 -7.18 -6.90 -17.16
CA GLY A 13 -7.14 -5.98 -18.30
C GLY A 13 -6.17 -4.82 -18.13
N VAL A 14 -6.15 -4.20 -16.95
CA VAL A 14 -5.21 -3.12 -16.63
C VAL A 14 -3.76 -3.62 -16.72
N LEU A 15 -3.45 -4.76 -16.08
CA LEU A 15 -2.09 -5.29 -16.09
C LEU A 15 -1.66 -5.78 -17.47
N ALA A 16 -2.55 -6.47 -18.21
CA ALA A 16 -2.28 -6.90 -19.58
C ALA A 16 -1.95 -5.69 -20.48
N THR A 17 -2.75 -4.64 -20.42
CA THR A 17 -2.54 -3.41 -21.19
C THR A 17 -1.20 -2.74 -20.87
N LYS A 18 -0.86 -2.59 -19.59
CA LYS A 18 0.42 -1.99 -19.16
C LYS A 18 1.63 -2.82 -19.55
N LYS A 19 1.56 -4.13 -19.36
CA LYS A 19 2.64 -5.06 -19.68
C LYS A 19 2.83 -5.14 -21.20
N LEU A 20 1.74 -5.18 -21.97
CA LEU A 20 1.75 -5.18 -23.41
C LEU A 20 2.39 -3.91 -23.99
N GLU A 21 1.95 -2.71 -23.55
CA GLU A 21 2.57 -1.44 -23.96
C GLU A 21 4.09 -1.44 -23.68
N LYS A 22 4.48 -1.89 -22.49
CA LYS A 22 5.90 -1.96 -22.10
C LYS A 22 6.69 -2.92 -22.99
N LYS A 23 6.13 -4.09 -23.32
CA LYS A 23 6.80 -5.11 -24.17
C LYS A 23 6.91 -4.62 -25.62
N LEU A 24 5.84 -4.08 -26.21
CA LEU A 24 5.83 -3.52 -27.58
C LEU A 24 6.80 -2.33 -27.71
N ARG A 25 6.83 -1.46 -26.73
CA ARG A 25 7.80 -0.35 -26.70
C ARG A 25 9.25 -0.83 -26.62
N LYS A 26 9.55 -1.83 -25.79
CA LYS A 26 10.89 -2.44 -25.71
C LYS A 26 11.30 -3.10 -27.01
N LYS A 27 10.35 -3.67 -27.76
CA LYS A 27 10.58 -4.30 -29.07
C LYS A 27 10.60 -3.30 -30.24
N GLY A 28 10.39 -1.99 -29.98
CA GLY A 28 10.49 -0.92 -30.97
C GLY A 28 9.24 -0.72 -31.85
N VAL A 29 8.16 -1.49 -31.65
CA VAL A 29 6.94 -1.49 -32.49
C VAL A 29 5.78 -0.67 -31.94
N ALA A 30 5.98 0.08 -30.87
CA ALA A 30 4.94 0.87 -30.23
C ALA A 30 4.33 2.01 -31.12
N ASN A 31 5.00 2.38 -32.22
CA ASN A 31 4.46 3.36 -33.18
C ASN A 31 3.61 2.69 -34.26
N GLU A 32 3.73 1.40 -34.45
CA GLU A 32 3.03 0.58 -35.44
C GLU A 32 1.80 -0.09 -34.84
N THR A 33 1.60 0.04 -33.51
CA THR A 33 0.51 -0.58 -32.77
C THR A 33 -0.33 0.47 -32.06
N GLN A 34 -1.65 0.26 -32.02
CA GLN A 34 -2.60 1.00 -31.20
C GLN A 34 -3.20 0.05 -30.18
N ILE A 35 -3.05 0.38 -28.90
CA ILE A 35 -3.73 -0.34 -27.82
C ILE A 35 -4.91 0.50 -27.35
N THR A 36 -6.10 -0.08 -27.36
CA THR A 36 -7.33 0.53 -26.85
C THR A 36 -7.85 -0.33 -25.70
N ILE A 37 -8.07 0.26 -24.53
CA ILE A 37 -8.78 -0.39 -23.44
C ILE A 37 -10.17 0.21 -23.32
N ILE A 38 -11.18 -0.65 -23.24
CA ILE A 38 -12.61 -0.27 -23.19
C ILE A 38 -13.16 -0.76 -21.85
N ASP A 39 -13.79 0.15 -21.10
CA ASP A 39 -14.53 -0.19 -19.88
C ASP A 39 -15.70 0.80 -19.72
N LYS A 40 -16.75 0.36 -19.03
CA LYS A 40 -17.92 1.18 -18.70
C LYS A 40 -17.64 2.21 -17.61
N HIS A 41 -16.60 1.97 -16.78
CA HIS A 41 -16.21 2.85 -15.69
C HIS A 41 -14.88 3.57 -15.98
N PRO A 42 -14.73 4.84 -15.58
CA PRO A 42 -13.49 5.60 -15.77
C PRO A 42 -12.38 5.21 -14.77
N TYR A 43 -12.60 4.18 -13.97
CA TYR A 43 -11.68 3.73 -12.92
C TYR A 43 -11.59 2.21 -12.83
N HIS A 44 -10.43 1.75 -12.40
CA HIS A 44 -10.24 0.40 -11.91
C HIS A 44 -10.62 0.32 -10.42
N THR A 45 -11.34 -0.73 -10.02
CA THR A 45 -11.79 -0.95 -8.65
C THR A 45 -10.99 -2.06 -7.98
N MET A 46 -10.56 -1.81 -6.74
CA MET A 46 -9.99 -2.84 -5.85
C MET A 46 -11.11 -3.70 -5.26
N LEU A 47 -11.57 -4.71 -6.00
CA LEU A 47 -12.67 -5.59 -5.59
C LEU A 47 -12.39 -6.30 -4.26
N THR A 48 -11.12 -6.59 -3.97
CA THR A 48 -10.69 -7.25 -2.73
C THR A 48 -10.85 -6.39 -1.47
N GLU A 49 -11.13 -5.08 -1.62
CA GLU A 49 -11.23 -4.14 -0.48
C GLU A 49 -12.63 -3.50 -0.36
N LEU A 50 -13.62 -3.98 -1.14
CA LEU A 50 -14.99 -3.43 -1.12
C LEU A 50 -15.67 -3.57 0.24
N HIS A 51 -15.41 -4.65 0.98
CA HIS A 51 -15.93 -4.87 2.32
C HIS A 51 -15.49 -3.81 3.32
N GLU A 52 -14.33 -3.20 3.10
CA GLU A 52 -13.80 -2.11 3.93
C GLU A 52 -14.55 -0.81 3.71
N VAL A 53 -14.98 -0.54 2.47
CA VAL A 53 -15.84 0.60 2.11
C VAL A 53 -17.25 0.38 2.67
N ALA A 54 -17.84 -0.80 2.44
CA ALA A 54 -19.18 -1.13 2.91
C ALA A 54 -19.33 -1.04 4.43
N ALA A 55 -18.27 -1.33 5.19
CA ALA A 55 -18.25 -1.18 6.65
C ALA A 55 -17.56 0.12 7.13
N CYS A 56 -17.44 1.14 6.31
CA CYS A 56 -16.86 2.45 6.66
C CYS A 56 -15.48 2.37 7.33
N ARG A 57 -14.64 1.37 7.01
CA ARG A 57 -13.27 1.33 7.52
C ARG A 57 -12.38 2.31 6.77
N VAL A 58 -12.51 2.35 5.46
CA VAL A 58 -11.81 3.27 4.58
C VAL A 58 -12.77 4.15 3.79
N GLY A 59 -12.26 5.27 3.28
CA GLY A 59 -13.05 6.14 2.40
C GLY A 59 -13.30 5.49 1.04
N GLU A 60 -14.42 5.78 0.43
CA GLU A 60 -14.84 5.22 -0.86
C GLU A 60 -13.84 5.43 -2.01
N GLU A 61 -13.09 6.55 -1.99
CA GLU A 61 -12.05 6.82 -3.00
C GLU A 61 -10.80 5.95 -2.85
N SER A 62 -10.63 5.27 -1.71
CA SER A 62 -9.45 4.42 -1.47
C SER A 62 -9.36 3.23 -2.44
N VAL A 63 -10.51 2.70 -2.86
CA VAL A 63 -10.62 1.52 -3.72
C VAL A 63 -10.68 1.85 -5.21
N LYS A 64 -10.75 3.13 -5.59
CA LYS A 64 -10.79 3.57 -7.00
C LYS A 64 -9.41 4.02 -7.48
N MET A 65 -9.12 3.74 -8.74
CA MET A 65 -7.93 4.18 -9.45
C MET A 65 -8.31 4.62 -10.87
N ASN A 66 -8.26 5.91 -11.16
CA ASN A 66 -8.66 6.46 -12.46
C ASN A 66 -7.82 5.90 -13.61
N LEU A 67 -8.48 5.47 -14.69
CA LEU A 67 -7.81 4.88 -15.86
C LEU A 67 -6.89 5.88 -16.55
N ASP A 68 -7.26 7.15 -16.64
CA ASP A 68 -6.42 8.20 -17.19
C ASP A 68 -5.12 8.37 -16.40
N GLN A 69 -5.19 8.15 -15.08
CA GLN A 69 -4.02 8.14 -14.23
C GLN A 69 -3.20 6.86 -14.44
N ILE A 70 -3.79 5.69 -14.48
CA ILE A 70 -3.12 4.41 -14.71
C ILE A 70 -2.33 4.41 -16.03
N PHE A 71 -2.88 5.01 -17.08
CA PHE A 71 -2.28 5.03 -18.41
C PHE A 71 -1.60 6.34 -18.79
N ALA A 72 -1.48 7.29 -17.85
CA ALA A 72 -0.81 8.56 -18.08
C ALA A 72 0.60 8.40 -18.63
N GLY A 73 0.92 9.14 -19.70
CA GLY A 73 2.23 9.08 -20.36
C GLY A 73 2.54 7.76 -21.10
N ARG A 74 1.53 6.89 -21.31
CA ARG A 74 1.60 5.65 -22.08
C ARG A 74 0.88 5.80 -23.41
N LYS A 75 1.24 4.95 -24.38
CA LYS A 75 0.54 4.88 -25.68
C LYS A 75 -0.65 3.93 -25.58
N VAL A 76 -1.63 4.29 -24.81
CA VAL A 76 -2.88 3.55 -24.61
C VAL A 76 -4.02 4.52 -24.77
N LYS A 77 -5.02 4.15 -25.56
CA LYS A 77 -6.29 4.87 -25.70
C LYS A 77 -7.28 4.28 -24.70
N VAL A 78 -7.78 5.08 -23.79
CA VAL A 78 -8.88 4.71 -22.89
C VAL A 78 -10.19 5.11 -23.55
N VAL A 79 -11.13 4.20 -23.59
CA VAL A 79 -12.49 4.41 -24.13
C VAL A 79 -13.49 4.03 -23.07
N LEU A 80 -14.41 4.93 -22.74
CA LEU A 80 -15.53 4.68 -21.83
C LEU A 80 -16.73 4.25 -22.67
N ASP A 81 -17.02 2.96 -22.64
CA ASP A 81 -18.14 2.38 -23.36
C ASP A 81 -18.56 1.04 -22.73
N THR A 82 -19.84 0.73 -22.83
CA THR A 82 -20.39 -0.58 -22.48
C THR A 82 -20.38 -1.46 -23.71
N VAL A 83 -19.54 -2.50 -23.72
CA VAL A 83 -19.47 -3.44 -24.82
C VAL A 83 -20.61 -4.44 -24.70
N ASN A 84 -21.45 -4.53 -25.75
CA ASN A 84 -22.64 -5.37 -25.78
C ASN A 84 -22.43 -6.67 -26.55
N LYS A 85 -21.63 -6.64 -27.64
CA LYS A 85 -21.43 -7.81 -28.50
C LYS A 85 -20.03 -7.85 -29.12
N ILE A 86 -19.53 -9.05 -29.33
CA ILE A 86 -18.29 -9.34 -30.06
C ILE A 86 -18.67 -10.09 -31.33
N HIS A 87 -18.23 -9.60 -32.49
CA HIS A 87 -18.39 -10.22 -33.79
C HIS A 87 -17.07 -10.84 -34.21
N PHE A 88 -16.87 -12.13 -33.91
CA PHE A 88 -15.59 -12.79 -34.05
C PHE A 88 -15.13 -12.90 -35.51
N GLU A 89 -16.04 -13.27 -36.43
CA GLU A 89 -15.75 -13.38 -37.87
C GLU A 89 -15.33 -12.05 -38.51
N GLU A 90 -15.93 -10.94 -38.03
CA GLU A 90 -15.65 -9.60 -38.56
C GLU A 90 -14.49 -8.90 -37.85
N ASN A 91 -13.96 -9.48 -36.77
CA ASN A 91 -12.98 -8.87 -35.87
C ASN A 91 -13.44 -7.48 -35.36
N LYS A 92 -14.69 -7.40 -34.94
CA LYS A 92 -15.35 -6.18 -34.47
C LYS A 92 -16.00 -6.36 -33.10
N ILE A 93 -16.11 -5.25 -32.39
CA ILE A 93 -16.84 -5.15 -31.12
C ILE A 93 -17.86 -4.04 -31.27
N THR A 94 -19.09 -4.29 -30.83
CA THR A 94 -20.14 -3.27 -30.73
C THR A 94 -20.36 -2.88 -29.27
N GLY A 95 -20.20 -1.59 -28.99
CA GLY A 95 -20.57 -0.95 -27.73
C GLY A 95 -21.83 -0.09 -27.89
N GLU A 96 -22.24 0.57 -26.80
CA GLU A 96 -23.37 1.50 -26.80
C GLU A 96 -23.05 2.77 -27.61
N ASN A 97 -21.78 3.21 -27.59
CA ASN A 97 -21.35 4.47 -28.17
C ASN A 97 -20.53 4.32 -29.45
N GLY A 98 -20.23 3.10 -29.89
CA GLY A 98 -19.45 2.90 -31.09
C GLY A 98 -19.09 1.46 -31.45
N GLU A 99 -18.44 1.32 -32.60
CA GLU A 99 -17.87 0.07 -33.07
C GLU A 99 -16.34 0.14 -33.06
N TYR A 100 -15.68 -0.97 -32.71
CA TYR A 100 -14.24 -1.06 -32.56
C TYR A 100 -13.70 -2.28 -33.31
N SER A 101 -12.89 -2.06 -34.33
CA SER A 101 -12.20 -3.14 -35.04
C SER A 101 -10.90 -3.52 -34.34
N TYR A 102 -10.56 -4.80 -34.36
CA TYR A 102 -9.34 -5.31 -33.76
C TYR A 102 -8.60 -6.30 -34.67
N ASP A 103 -7.29 -6.29 -34.58
CA ASP A 103 -6.46 -7.38 -35.08
C ASP A 103 -6.21 -8.42 -33.97
N TYR A 104 -6.15 -7.98 -32.73
CA TYR A 104 -6.06 -8.80 -31.53
C TYR A 104 -7.06 -8.30 -30.46
N LEU A 105 -7.82 -9.24 -29.90
CA LEU A 105 -8.74 -8.98 -28.81
C LEU A 105 -8.22 -9.60 -27.50
N VAL A 106 -8.33 -8.87 -26.40
CA VAL A 106 -8.15 -9.40 -25.04
C VAL A 106 -9.47 -9.25 -24.30
N LEU A 107 -10.10 -10.38 -23.99
CA LEU A 107 -11.34 -10.43 -23.20
C LEU A 107 -11.00 -10.56 -21.71
N ALA A 108 -11.29 -9.52 -20.96
CA ALA A 108 -10.98 -9.38 -19.53
C ALA A 108 -12.18 -8.78 -18.75
N ALA A 109 -13.40 -9.08 -19.18
CA ALA A 109 -14.65 -8.51 -18.66
C ALA A 109 -14.99 -8.96 -17.21
N GLY A 110 -14.26 -9.95 -16.67
CA GLY A 110 -14.40 -10.43 -15.30
C GLY A 110 -15.62 -11.32 -15.08
N SER A 111 -16.18 -11.29 -13.89
CA SER A 111 -17.29 -12.10 -13.43
C SER A 111 -18.40 -11.23 -12.85
N LYS A 112 -19.54 -11.84 -12.52
CA LYS A 112 -20.65 -11.22 -11.81
C LYS A 112 -21.19 -12.18 -10.73
N PRO A 113 -21.96 -11.69 -9.74
CA PRO A 113 -22.64 -12.57 -8.79
C PRO A 113 -23.56 -13.55 -9.49
N THR A 114 -23.70 -14.76 -8.94
CA THR A 114 -24.73 -15.72 -9.32
C THR A 114 -25.68 -15.97 -8.15
N PHE A 115 -26.98 -16.06 -8.45
CA PHE A 115 -28.02 -16.28 -7.44
C PHE A 115 -28.51 -17.71 -7.41
N TYR A 116 -27.95 -18.61 -8.23
CA TYR A 116 -28.30 -20.04 -8.32
C TYR A 116 -29.79 -20.32 -8.55
N GLY A 117 -30.57 -19.36 -9.07
CA GLY A 117 -32.02 -19.48 -9.25
C GLY A 117 -32.83 -19.46 -7.94
N VAL A 118 -32.23 -18.95 -6.85
CA VAL A 118 -32.94 -18.76 -5.59
C VAL A 118 -33.96 -17.63 -5.75
N GLU A 119 -35.23 -17.93 -5.47
CA GLU A 119 -36.34 -17.00 -5.64
C GLU A 119 -36.13 -15.73 -4.82
N GLY A 120 -36.27 -14.56 -5.47
CA GLY A 120 -36.15 -13.24 -4.87
C GLY A 120 -34.74 -12.83 -4.43
N ALA A 121 -33.73 -13.70 -4.61
CA ALA A 121 -32.35 -13.37 -4.15
C ALA A 121 -31.75 -12.18 -4.90
N GLU A 122 -31.96 -12.06 -6.21
CA GLU A 122 -31.48 -10.95 -7.02
C GLU A 122 -32.22 -9.64 -6.70
N GLU A 123 -33.51 -9.70 -6.41
CA GLU A 123 -34.36 -8.53 -6.19
C GLU A 123 -34.24 -7.96 -4.78
N HIS A 124 -34.02 -8.82 -3.77
CA HIS A 124 -34.12 -8.44 -2.35
C HIS A 124 -32.80 -8.54 -1.58
N SER A 125 -31.68 -8.84 -2.24
CA SER A 125 -30.38 -8.83 -1.58
C SER A 125 -29.43 -7.76 -2.12
N TYR A 126 -28.50 -7.36 -1.29
CA TYR A 126 -27.39 -6.48 -1.65
C TYR A 126 -26.20 -7.33 -2.09
N THR A 127 -25.56 -6.96 -3.18
CA THR A 127 -24.31 -7.59 -3.62
C THR A 127 -23.09 -6.82 -3.12
N LEU A 128 -21.90 -7.39 -3.29
CA LEU A 128 -20.64 -6.73 -2.98
C LEU A 128 -19.64 -7.05 -4.10
N TRP A 129 -19.95 -6.60 -5.32
CA TRP A 129 -19.21 -6.91 -6.52
C TRP A 129 -18.75 -5.67 -7.30
N SER A 130 -19.30 -4.53 -7.03
CA SER A 130 -18.93 -3.26 -7.62
C SER A 130 -18.67 -2.21 -6.53
N TYR A 131 -18.03 -1.10 -6.94
CA TYR A 131 -17.90 0.06 -6.08
C TYR A 131 -19.27 0.59 -5.63
N ASP A 132 -20.22 0.66 -6.56
CA ASP A 132 -21.58 1.18 -6.28
C ASP A 132 -22.31 0.26 -5.29
N ASP A 133 -22.16 -1.06 -5.40
CA ASP A 133 -22.70 -2.02 -4.42
C ASP A 133 -22.17 -1.76 -3.02
N ALA A 134 -20.86 -1.52 -2.88
CA ALA A 134 -20.25 -1.24 -1.58
C ALA A 134 -20.78 0.05 -0.96
N VAL A 135 -21.02 1.08 -1.77
CA VAL A 135 -21.58 2.36 -1.32
C VAL A 135 -23.05 2.20 -0.93
N ILE A 136 -23.86 1.53 -1.75
CA ILE A 136 -25.27 1.24 -1.46
C ILE A 136 -25.40 0.42 -0.18
N LEU A 137 -24.58 -0.61 0.00
CA LEU A 137 -24.58 -1.45 1.20
C LEU A 137 -24.15 -0.65 2.44
N ARG A 138 -23.13 0.20 2.31
CA ARG A 138 -22.70 1.11 3.39
C ARG A 138 -23.83 2.01 3.87
N ASP A 139 -24.52 2.65 2.92
CA ASP A 139 -25.59 3.58 3.21
C ASP A 139 -26.79 2.81 3.80
N ARG A 140 -27.10 1.62 3.32
CA ARG A 140 -28.12 0.75 3.91
C ARG A 140 -27.79 0.37 5.36
N ILE A 141 -26.56 -0.07 5.64
CA ILE A 141 -26.14 -0.40 7.01
C ILE A 141 -26.35 0.81 7.93
N HIS A 142 -25.93 1.99 7.49
CA HIS A 142 -26.04 3.21 8.27
C HIS A 142 -27.51 3.61 8.51
N ASP A 143 -28.35 3.54 7.49
CA ASP A 143 -29.78 3.84 7.57
C ASP A 143 -30.51 2.88 8.49
N CYS A 144 -30.18 1.60 8.51
CA CYS A 144 -30.76 0.63 9.44
C CYS A 144 -30.55 1.07 10.90
N PHE A 145 -29.35 1.51 11.27
CA PHE A 145 -29.08 1.98 12.62
C PHE A 145 -29.79 3.31 12.93
N ARG A 146 -29.82 4.24 11.96
CA ARG A 146 -30.52 5.52 12.11
C ARG A 146 -32.02 5.31 12.32
N LEU A 147 -32.65 4.47 11.48
CA LEU A 147 -34.07 4.17 11.58
C LEU A 147 -34.42 3.39 12.86
N ALA A 148 -33.56 2.44 13.25
CA ALA A 148 -33.76 1.65 14.46
C ALA A 148 -33.68 2.48 15.74
N ALA A 149 -32.89 3.57 15.74
CA ALA A 149 -32.79 4.49 16.89
C ALA A 149 -34.13 5.19 17.20
N ASP A 150 -34.89 5.50 16.15
CA ASP A 150 -36.18 6.21 16.27
C ASP A 150 -37.39 5.26 16.23
N GLU A 151 -37.23 3.95 16.00
CA GLU A 151 -38.30 2.98 15.86
C GLU A 151 -38.83 2.51 17.23
N PRO A 152 -40.07 2.86 17.62
CA PRO A 152 -40.65 2.46 18.90
C PRO A 152 -41.10 1.01 18.96
N ASN A 153 -41.39 0.40 17.81
CA ASN A 153 -41.80 -1.00 17.73
C ASN A 153 -40.59 -1.92 17.86
N ALA A 154 -40.54 -2.70 18.93
CA ALA A 154 -39.40 -3.57 19.23
C ALA A 154 -39.16 -4.63 18.15
N GLN A 155 -40.21 -5.15 17.50
CA GLN A 155 -40.09 -6.16 16.44
C GLN A 155 -39.50 -5.55 15.15
N LYS A 156 -40.01 -4.39 14.73
CA LYS A 156 -39.46 -3.65 13.57
C LYS A 156 -38.02 -3.19 13.83
N ARG A 157 -37.73 -2.73 15.04
CA ARG A 157 -36.36 -2.38 15.44
C ARG A 157 -35.42 -3.57 15.34
N GLN A 158 -35.84 -4.74 15.85
CA GLN A 158 -35.06 -5.97 15.73
C GLN A 158 -34.85 -6.40 14.26
N GLU A 159 -35.87 -6.24 13.42
CA GLU A 159 -35.76 -6.49 11.98
C GLU A 159 -34.66 -5.60 11.35
N LEU A 160 -34.72 -4.28 11.55
CA LEU A 160 -33.72 -3.34 11.04
C LEU A 160 -32.28 -3.67 11.49
N LEU A 161 -32.13 -4.21 12.69
CA LEU A 161 -30.84 -4.55 13.31
C LEU A 161 -30.39 -6.00 13.04
N THR A 162 -31.07 -6.71 12.13
CA THR A 162 -30.72 -8.09 11.76
C THR A 162 -30.11 -8.15 10.37
N PHE A 163 -28.84 -8.56 10.30
CA PHE A 163 -28.04 -8.61 9.09
C PHE A 163 -27.64 -10.04 8.77
N TYR A 164 -27.94 -10.48 7.55
CA TYR A 164 -27.51 -11.77 7.00
C TYR A 164 -26.45 -11.56 5.92
N VAL A 165 -25.38 -12.34 5.95
CA VAL A 165 -24.42 -12.46 4.84
C VAL A 165 -24.47 -13.90 4.36
N ILE A 166 -24.89 -14.08 3.11
CA ILE A 166 -25.07 -15.38 2.46
C ILE A 166 -23.79 -15.73 1.70
N GLY A 167 -23.23 -16.88 2.03
CA GLY A 167 -21.91 -17.32 1.59
C GLY A 167 -20.84 -17.08 2.69
N ALA A 168 -20.20 -18.16 3.13
CA ALA A 168 -19.06 -18.10 4.03
C ALA A 168 -17.73 -18.36 3.26
N GLY A 169 -17.66 -17.92 2.00
CA GLY A 169 -16.44 -17.81 1.23
C GLY A 169 -15.58 -16.62 1.69
N PHE A 170 -14.59 -16.23 0.89
CA PHE A 170 -13.70 -15.10 1.21
C PHE A 170 -14.50 -13.80 1.43
N THR A 171 -15.25 -13.36 0.42
CA THR A 171 -16.01 -12.10 0.45
C THR A 171 -16.99 -12.05 1.62
N GLY A 172 -17.74 -13.14 1.87
CA GLY A 172 -18.74 -13.17 2.94
C GLY A 172 -18.13 -13.13 4.34
N VAL A 173 -17.05 -13.86 4.55
CA VAL A 173 -16.30 -13.85 5.82
C VAL A 173 -15.66 -12.49 6.07
N GLU A 174 -15.07 -11.87 5.06
CA GLU A 174 -14.44 -10.55 5.15
C GLU A 174 -15.49 -9.46 5.40
N MET A 175 -16.60 -9.46 4.66
CA MET A 175 -17.70 -8.52 4.88
C MET A 175 -18.30 -8.66 6.29
N MET A 176 -18.58 -9.89 6.73
CA MET A 176 -19.12 -10.14 8.07
C MET A 176 -18.13 -9.73 9.16
N GLY A 177 -16.84 -9.98 8.96
CA GLY A 177 -15.78 -9.56 9.87
C GLY A 177 -15.69 -8.04 10.02
N GLU A 178 -15.72 -7.30 8.91
CA GLU A 178 -15.70 -5.84 8.92
C GLU A 178 -16.98 -5.26 9.53
N LEU A 179 -18.14 -5.82 9.20
CA LEU A 179 -19.41 -5.40 9.79
C LEU A 179 -19.41 -5.62 11.31
N ALA A 180 -18.92 -6.77 11.78
CA ALA A 180 -18.84 -7.07 13.21
C ALA A 180 -17.89 -6.14 13.98
N GLU A 181 -16.84 -5.59 13.32
CA GLU A 181 -15.98 -4.55 13.90
C GLU A 181 -16.61 -3.14 13.81
N TYR A 182 -17.51 -2.90 12.86
CA TYR A 182 -18.16 -1.61 12.69
C TYR A 182 -19.39 -1.44 13.60
N VAL A 183 -20.14 -2.50 13.84
CA VAL A 183 -21.36 -2.50 14.66
C VAL A 183 -21.17 -1.85 16.04
N PRO A 184 -20.12 -2.12 16.82
CA PRO A 184 -19.90 -1.40 18.09
C PRO A 184 -19.79 0.12 17.94
N VAL A 185 -19.21 0.61 16.85
CA VAL A 185 -19.11 2.05 16.54
C VAL A 185 -20.48 2.64 16.24
N LEU A 186 -21.29 1.92 15.47
CA LEU A 186 -22.67 2.33 15.17
C LEU A 186 -23.55 2.30 16.43
N CYS A 187 -23.40 1.28 17.26
CA CYS A 187 -24.11 1.16 18.53
C CYS A 187 -23.81 2.36 19.44
N GLU A 188 -22.53 2.76 19.56
CA GLU A 188 -22.13 3.94 20.32
C GLU A 188 -22.73 5.22 19.72
N ARG A 189 -22.66 5.38 18.41
CA ARG A 189 -23.13 6.57 17.69
C ARG A 189 -24.65 6.77 17.78
N PHE A 190 -25.43 5.68 17.70
CA PHE A 190 -26.89 5.71 17.66
C PHE A 190 -27.52 5.31 19.01
N HIS A 191 -26.72 5.13 20.07
CA HIS A 191 -27.19 4.73 21.40
C HIS A 191 -28.01 3.43 21.42
N ILE A 192 -27.63 2.46 20.55
CA ILE A 192 -28.22 1.13 20.44
C ILE A 192 -27.37 0.13 21.22
N LYS A 193 -27.99 -0.81 21.92
CA LYS A 193 -27.25 -1.85 22.62
C LYS A 193 -26.71 -2.88 21.61
N ARG A 194 -25.47 -3.35 21.82
CA ARG A 194 -24.87 -4.37 20.94
C ARG A 194 -25.67 -5.66 20.90
N GLU A 195 -26.33 -6.02 22.00
CA GLU A 195 -27.18 -7.22 22.13
C GLU A 195 -28.43 -7.19 21.25
N ASP A 196 -28.90 -6.00 20.87
CA ASP A 196 -30.03 -5.81 19.97
C ASP A 196 -29.67 -6.03 18.49
N VAL A 197 -28.38 -6.12 18.16
CA VAL A 197 -27.90 -6.30 16.77
C VAL A 197 -27.57 -7.76 16.51
N LYS A 198 -28.23 -8.36 15.54
CA LYS A 198 -28.03 -9.74 15.11
C LYS A 198 -27.20 -9.79 13.82
N LEU A 199 -26.09 -10.53 13.84
CA LEU A 199 -25.21 -10.76 12.70
C LEU A 199 -25.17 -12.25 12.41
N VAL A 200 -25.52 -12.66 11.19
CA VAL A 200 -25.63 -14.06 10.80
C VAL A 200 -24.89 -14.30 9.49
N ASN A 201 -23.91 -15.20 9.50
CA ASN A 201 -23.25 -15.66 8.29
C ASN A 201 -23.73 -17.08 7.95
N VAL A 202 -24.27 -17.25 6.73
CA VAL A 202 -24.95 -18.48 6.30
C VAL A 202 -24.20 -19.14 5.16
N ASP A 203 -24.00 -20.44 5.20
CA ASP A 203 -23.45 -21.20 4.07
C ASP A 203 -24.05 -22.60 3.98
N GLY A 204 -24.25 -23.07 2.76
CA GLY A 204 -24.67 -24.46 2.48
C GLY A 204 -23.59 -25.50 2.76
N LEU A 205 -22.33 -25.08 2.87
CA LEU A 205 -21.20 -25.96 3.14
C LEU A 205 -20.98 -26.17 4.65
N SER A 206 -20.23 -27.20 5.00
CA SER A 206 -20.00 -27.61 6.39
C SER A 206 -18.96 -26.77 7.13
N ARG A 207 -18.26 -25.86 6.45
CA ARG A 207 -17.21 -25.00 7.05
C ARG A 207 -16.99 -23.73 6.24
N PRO A 208 -16.62 -22.62 6.88
CA PRO A 208 -16.28 -21.39 6.17
C PRO A 208 -14.97 -21.54 5.40
N VAL A 209 -14.85 -20.87 4.27
CA VAL A 209 -13.67 -20.84 3.38
C VAL A 209 -13.10 -22.26 3.16
N PRO A 210 -13.84 -23.17 2.51
CA PRO A 210 -13.50 -24.60 2.46
C PRO A 210 -12.17 -24.90 1.74
N VAL A 211 -11.66 -23.96 0.94
CA VAL A 211 -10.34 -24.06 0.29
C VAL A 211 -9.18 -23.91 1.27
N LEU A 212 -9.42 -23.36 2.46
CA LEU A 212 -8.42 -23.36 3.54
C LEU A 212 -8.34 -24.75 4.19
N PRO A 213 -7.17 -25.14 4.76
CA PRO A 213 -7.09 -26.30 5.62
C PRO A 213 -8.09 -26.21 6.77
N GLU A 214 -8.66 -27.34 7.17
CA GLU A 214 -9.69 -27.43 8.22
C GLU A 214 -9.32 -26.69 9.51
N LYS A 215 -8.07 -26.81 9.95
CA LYS A 215 -7.53 -26.10 11.13
C LYS A 215 -7.65 -24.56 10.98
N LEU A 216 -7.42 -24.01 9.78
CA LEU A 216 -7.51 -22.57 9.54
C LEU A 216 -8.97 -22.12 9.37
N SER A 217 -9.77 -22.90 8.66
CA SER A 217 -11.22 -22.71 8.55
C SER A 217 -11.89 -22.64 9.93
N GLY A 218 -11.56 -23.58 10.83
CA GLY A 218 -12.04 -23.56 12.23
C GLY A 218 -11.53 -22.38 13.05
N LYS A 219 -10.39 -21.75 12.69
CA LYS A 219 -9.96 -20.47 13.31
C LYS A 219 -10.83 -19.30 12.84
N VAL A 220 -11.20 -19.27 11.57
CA VAL A 220 -12.11 -18.26 11.00
C VAL A 220 -13.45 -18.31 11.71
N GLU A 221 -14.07 -19.49 11.82
CA GLU A 221 -15.34 -19.70 12.51
C GLU A 221 -15.29 -19.23 13.97
N ARG A 222 -14.26 -19.67 14.73
CA ARG A 222 -14.06 -19.23 16.11
C ARG A 222 -13.87 -17.70 16.22
N ARG A 223 -13.21 -17.08 15.26
CA ARG A 223 -13.02 -15.62 15.23
C ARG A 223 -14.35 -14.91 15.03
N LEU A 224 -15.16 -15.32 14.06
CA LEU A 224 -16.49 -14.75 13.81
C LEU A 224 -17.38 -14.90 15.04
N LYS A 225 -17.46 -16.09 15.63
CA LYS A 225 -18.22 -16.35 16.88
C LYS A 225 -17.76 -15.44 18.03
N LYS A 226 -16.44 -15.26 18.20
CA LYS A 226 -15.87 -14.37 19.22
C LYS A 226 -16.28 -12.89 19.00
N MET A 227 -16.57 -12.49 17.77
CA MET A 227 -17.03 -11.15 17.41
C MET A 227 -18.56 -11.00 17.55
N GLY A 228 -19.26 -12.02 18.01
CA GLY A 228 -20.71 -12.02 18.20
C GLY A 228 -21.49 -12.27 16.90
N VAL A 229 -20.89 -13.02 15.97
CA VAL A 229 -21.53 -13.48 14.73
C VAL A 229 -22.06 -14.90 14.93
N GLU A 230 -23.32 -15.12 14.60
CA GLU A 230 -23.91 -16.45 14.45
C GLU A 230 -23.46 -17.04 13.11
N VAL A 231 -22.89 -18.24 13.10
CA VAL A 231 -22.43 -18.92 11.88
C VAL A 231 -23.28 -20.14 11.65
N LEU A 232 -24.12 -20.11 10.61
CA LEU A 232 -25.03 -21.18 10.21
C LEU A 232 -24.43 -21.89 8.99
N LEU A 233 -23.97 -23.10 9.21
CA LEU A 233 -23.40 -23.96 8.17
C LEU A 233 -24.37 -25.11 7.86
N ASN A 234 -24.21 -25.74 6.68
CA ASN A 234 -25.15 -26.74 6.15
C ASN A 234 -26.60 -26.19 6.03
N ALA A 235 -26.74 -24.87 5.82
CA ALA A 235 -28.01 -24.17 5.68
C ALA A 235 -28.10 -23.57 4.26
N ASN A 236 -29.01 -24.11 3.46
CA ASN A 236 -29.21 -23.66 2.09
C ASN A 236 -30.34 -22.64 2.02
N VAL A 237 -30.04 -21.45 1.50
CA VAL A 237 -31.05 -20.43 1.22
C VAL A 237 -31.90 -20.89 0.04
N VAL A 238 -33.22 -20.84 0.18
CA VAL A 238 -34.17 -21.28 -0.83
C VAL A 238 -35.07 -20.16 -1.34
N GLU A 239 -35.26 -19.10 -0.56
CA GLU A 239 -36.04 -17.92 -0.94
C GLU A 239 -35.58 -16.71 -0.15
N VAL A 240 -35.55 -15.54 -0.78
CA VAL A 240 -35.25 -14.26 -0.19
C VAL A 240 -36.38 -13.29 -0.49
N GLY A 241 -36.92 -12.63 0.54
CA GLY A 241 -37.92 -11.57 0.39
C GLY A 241 -37.41 -10.24 0.97
N GLU A 242 -38.22 -9.20 0.89
CA GLU A 242 -37.87 -7.85 1.28
C GLU A 242 -37.31 -7.77 2.73
N ASN A 243 -37.91 -8.57 3.64
CA ASN A 243 -37.53 -8.57 5.07
C ASN A 243 -37.54 -9.98 5.69
N PHE A 244 -37.36 -11.02 4.87
CA PHE A 244 -37.21 -12.37 5.35
C PHE A 244 -36.27 -13.20 4.47
N ILE A 245 -35.76 -14.26 5.06
CA ILE A 245 -35.00 -15.31 4.38
C ILE A 245 -35.57 -16.67 4.77
N LYS A 246 -35.76 -17.57 3.79
CA LYS A 246 -36.09 -18.99 4.05
C LYS A 246 -34.83 -19.83 3.82
N MET A 247 -34.54 -20.66 4.79
CA MET A 247 -33.41 -21.59 4.75
C MET A 247 -33.84 -23.02 4.99
N LYS A 248 -33.25 -23.93 4.25
CA LYS A 248 -33.39 -25.37 4.48
C LYS A 248 -32.23 -25.82 5.39
N GLU A 249 -32.61 -26.27 6.57
CA GLU A 249 -31.71 -26.85 7.59
C GLU A 249 -32.08 -28.34 7.74
N GLY A 250 -31.25 -29.21 7.17
CA GLY A 250 -31.62 -30.62 7.06
C GLY A 250 -32.85 -30.84 6.14
N GLU A 251 -33.94 -31.35 6.69
CA GLU A 251 -35.21 -31.58 5.96
C GLU A 251 -36.22 -30.44 6.14
N GLU A 252 -36.00 -29.52 7.08
CA GLU A 252 -36.96 -28.48 7.42
C GLU A 252 -36.62 -27.15 6.71
N VAL A 253 -37.66 -26.48 6.19
CA VAL A 253 -37.55 -25.11 5.69
C VAL A 253 -38.08 -24.15 6.76
N LYS A 254 -37.21 -23.24 7.22
CA LYS A 254 -37.55 -22.24 8.25
C LYS A 254 -37.43 -20.83 7.67
N GLN A 255 -38.36 -19.98 8.10
CA GLN A 255 -38.33 -18.56 7.75
C GLN A 255 -37.79 -17.73 8.91
N TYR A 256 -36.92 -16.81 8.56
CA TYR A 256 -36.26 -15.88 9.52
C TYR A 256 -36.47 -14.45 9.04
N THR A 257 -36.68 -13.55 9.98
CA THR A 257 -36.73 -12.10 9.71
C THR A 257 -35.35 -11.54 9.44
N ALA A 258 -35.22 -10.72 8.41
CA ALA A 258 -33.96 -10.12 7.99
C ALA A 258 -34.16 -8.67 7.55
N GLY A 259 -33.44 -7.71 8.11
CA GLY A 259 -33.49 -6.31 7.70
C GLY A 259 -32.55 -6.00 6.53
N THR A 260 -31.44 -6.70 6.47
CA THR A 260 -30.47 -6.58 5.36
C THR A 260 -29.87 -7.92 5.04
N ILE A 261 -29.93 -8.29 3.78
CA ILE A 261 -29.40 -9.55 3.25
C ILE A 261 -28.32 -9.21 2.23
N VAL A 262 -27.09 -9.66 2.48
CA VAL A 262 -25.93 -9.47 1.59
C VAL A 262 -25.62 -10.80 0.92
N TRP A 263 -25.69 -10.83 -0.41
CA TRP A 263 -25.42 -12.03 -1.20
C TRP A 263 -23.98 -12.07 -1.69
N THR A 264 -23.21 -13.04 -1.22
CA THR A 264 -21.81 -13.27 -1.60
C THR A 264 -21.54 -14.73 -2.00
N ALA A 265 -22.62 -15.49 -2.30
CA ALA A 265 -22.57 -16.92 -2.52
C ALA A 265 -22.28 -17.29 -3.98
N GLY A 266 -21.11 -16.97 -4.48
CA GLY A 266 -20.62 -17.45 -5.77
C GLY A 266 -20.69 -16.44 -6.90
N ILE A 267 -20.01 -16.81 -8.01
CA ILE A 267 -19.80 -15.98 -9.19
C ILE A 267 -20.00 -16.79 -10.47
N GLU A 268 -20.34 -16.08 -11.54
CA GLU A 268 -20.41 -16.58 -12.92
C GLU A 268 -19.75 -15.58 -13.87
N SER A 269 -19.57 -15.93 -15.14
CA SER A 269 -18.98 -15.04 -16.13
C SER A 269 -19.80 -13.77 -16.32
N ALA A 270 -19.11 -12.66 -16.60
CA ALA A 270 -19.76 -11.40 -16.97
C ALA A 270 -20.67 -11.58 -18.19
N GLU A 271 -21.70 -10.74 -18.32
CA GLU A 271 -22.73 -10.84 -19.37
C GLU A 271 -22.14 -10.91 -20.77
N LEU A 272 -21.16 -10.05 -21.08
CA LEU A 272 -20.47 -10.08 -22.37
C LEU A 272 -19.79 -11.42 -22.64
N THR A 273 -19.17 -12.02 -21.63
CA THR A 273 -18.50 -13.31 -21.76
C THR A 273 -19.51 -14.45 -21.92
N ALA A 274 -20.63 -14.37 -21.19
CA ALA A 274 -21.73 -15.33 -21.33
C ALA A 274 -22.42 -15.22 -22.71
N GLU A 275 -22.50 -14.03 -23.30
CA GLU A 275 -22.99 -13.83 -24.67
C GLU A 275 -21.98 -14.42 -25.68
N ALA A 276 -20.70 -14.12 -25.54
CA ALA A 276 -19.63 -14.69 -26.36
C ALA A 276 -19.60 -16.22 -26.30
N ALA A 277 -19.88 -16.80 -25.13
CA ALA A 277 -19.92 -18.25 -24.89
C ALA A 277 -21.03 -19.00 -25.70
N LYS A 278 -21.96 -18.28 -26.32
CA LYS A 278 -22.95 -18.86 -27.24
C LYS A 278 -22.41 -19.09 -28.66
N GLU A 279 -21.34 -18.35 -29.02
CA GLU A 279 -20.75 -18.38 -30.37
C GLU A 279 -19.42 -19.16 -30.39
N ILE A 280 -18.68 -19.19 -29.27
CA ILE A 280 -17.39 -19.86 -29.16
C ILE A 280 -17.35 -20.86 -28.00
N LYS A 281 -16.41 -21.78 -28.07
CA LYS A 281 -16.32 -22.89 -27.10
C LYS A 281 -16.12 -22.41 -25.68
N SER A 282 -16.97 -22.91 -24.80
CA SER A 282 -17.05 -22.49 -23.41
C SER A 282 -17.30 -23.67 -22.46
N ALA A 283 -17.00 -23.48 -21.20
CA ALA A 283 -17.22 -24.44 -20.12
C ALA A 283 -17.50 -23.73 -18.79
N GLY A 284 -17.95 -24.47 -17.81
CA GLY A 284 -18.02 -24.02 -16.42
C GLY A 284 -18.59 -22.62 -16.20
N ARG A 285 -19.90 -22.45 -16.27
CA ARG A 285 -20.62 -21.19 -16.02
C ARG A 285 -20.28 -20.08 -17.03
N GLY A 286 -20.19 -20.42 -18.32
CA GLY A 286 -20.00 -19.47 -19.40
C GLY A 286 -18.58 -18.91 -19.53
N ARG A 287 -17.56 -19.56 -18.99
CA ARG A 287 -16.15 -19.22 -19.22
C ARG A 287 -15.70 -19.76 -20.57
N ILE A 288 -14.86 -19.00 -21.26
CA ILE A 288 -14.34 -19.37 -22.59
C ILE A 288 -13.16 -20.34 -22.44
N GLU A 289 -13.19 -21.44 -23.19
CA GLU A 289 -12.06 -22.37 -23.24
C GLU A 289 -10.86 -21.74 -23.97
N VAL A 290 -9.69 -21.89 -23.38
CA VAL A 290 -8.43 -21.38 -23.95
C VAL A 290 -7.37 -22.47 -24.07
N ASP A 291 -6.46 -22.26 -25.03
CA ASP A 291 -5.28 -23.10 -25.20
C ASP A 291 -4.19 -22.75 -24.15
N ALA A 292 -3.07 -23.47 -24.20
CA ALA A 292 -1.94 -23.23 -23.30
C ALA A 292 -1.32 -21.83 -23.43
N TYR A 293 -1.65 -21.09 -24.48
CA TYR A 293 -1.14 -19.72 -24.72
C TYR A 293 -2.18 -18.65 -24.39
N LEU A 294 -3.32 -19.03 -23.78
CA LEU A 294 -4.46 -18.19 -23.40
C LEU A 294 -5.25 -17.65 -24.60
N ARG A 295 -5.16 -18.28 -25.76
CA ARG A 295 -5.97 -17.97 -26.92
C ARG A 295 -7.26 -18.79 -26.86
N SER A 296 -8.37 -18.23 -27.34
CA SER A 296 -9.57 -19.02 -27.59
C SER A 296 -9.23 -20.22 -28.46
N VAL A 297 -9.79 -21.38 -28.18
CA VAL A 297 -9.57 -22.57 -29.00
C VAL A 297 -10.14 -22.45 -30.42
N ASP A 298 -11.06 -21.51 -30.63
CA ASP A 298 -11.72 -21.25 -31.92
C ASP A 298 -11.06 -20.13 -32.72
N TYR A 299 -10.43 -19.12 -32.04
CA TYR A 299 -9.85 -17.94 -32.67
C TYR A 299 -8.46 -17.61 -32.08
N GLU A 300 -7.41 -17.71 -32.92
CA GLU A 300 -6.02 -17.49 -32.50
C GLU A 300 -5.69 -16.03 -32.11
N ASN A 301 -6.49 -15.07 -32.57
CA ASN A 301 -6.33 -13.65 -32.29
C ASN A 301 -7.15 -13.14 -31.11
N VAL A 302 -7.91 -14.03 -30.46
CA VAL A 302 -8.73 -13.73 -29.27
C VAL A 302 -8.09 -14.34 -28.04
N TYR A 303 -7.60 -13.50 -27.14
CA TYR A 303 -7.01 -13.89 -25.86
C TYR A 303 -8.03 -13.70 -24.75
N VAL A 304 -8.18 -14.68 -23.87
CA VAL A 304 -9.12 -14.61 -22.74
C VAL A 304 -8.35 -14.78 -21.45
N ILE A 305 -8.54 -13.86 -20.51
CA ILE A 305 -7.74 -13.80 -19.28
C ILE A 305 -8.59 -13.53 -18.04
N GLY A 306 -8.02 -13.77 -16.87
CA GLY A 306 -8.70 -13.59 -15.59
C GLY A 306 -9.87 -14.54 -15.40
N ASP A 307 -10.97 -14.03 -14.85
CA ASP A 307 -12.15 -14.84 -14.49
C ASP A 307 -12.94 -15.35 -15.70
N ASN A 308 -12.69 -14.81 -16.89
CA ASN A 308 -13.40 -15.19 -18.11
C ASN A 308 -12.89 -16.50 -18.74
N MET A 309 -11.66 -16.90 -18.42
CA MET A 309 -11.04 -18.06 -19.05
C MET A 309 -11.38 -19.35 -18.33
N PHE A 310 -11.53 -20.42 -19.10
CA PHE A 310 -11.56 -21.79 -18.63
C PHE A 310 -10.30 -22.51 -19.13
N TYR A 311 -9.41 -22.83 -18.21
CA TYR A 311 -8.16 -23.52 -18.51
C TYR A 311 -7.83 -24.52 -17.40
N THR A 312 -7.49 -25.74 -17.79
CA THR A 312 -6.96 -26.75 -16.88
C THR A 312 -5.52 -27.02 -17.24
N ALA A 313 -4.60 -26.75 -16.31
CA ALA A 313 -3.17 -26.97 -16.56
C ALA A 313 -2.87 -28.48 -16.74
N PRO A 314 -1.89 -28.86 -17.55
CA PRO A 314 -1.51 -30.25 -17.72
C PRO A 314 -1.19 -30.93 -16.38
N GLY A 315 -1.87 -32.04 -16.10
CA GLY A 315 -1.72 -32.81 -14.85
C GLY A 315 -2.58 -32.35 -13.67
N GLU A 316 -3.36 -31.29 -13.83
CA GLU A 316 -4.35 -30.85 -12.85
C GLU A 316 -5.75 -31.37 -13.19
N GLU A 317 -6.56 -31.68 -12.18
CA GLU A 317 -7.95 -32.14 -12.36
C GLU A 317 -8.94 -30.97 -12.45
N ASN A 318 -8.63 -29.85 -11.80
CA ASN A 318 -9.48 -28.70 -11.70
C ASN A 318 -8.99 -27.55 -12.57
N PRO A 319 -9.90 -26.75 -13.13
CA PRO A 319 -9.53 -25.54 -13.83
C PRO A 319 -8.91 -24.51 -12.87
N VAL A 320 -8.09 -23.61 -13.42
CA VAL A 320 -7.49 -22.50 -12.64
C VAL A 320 -8.57 -21.70 -11.90
N PRO A 321 -8.32 -21.31 -10.65
CA PRO A 321 -9.29 -20.59 -9.83
C PRO A 321 -9.52 -19.16 -10.33
N GLN A 322 -10.74 -18.67 -10.15
CA GLN A 322 -11.09 -17.26 -10.39
C GLN A 322 -10.61 -16.43 -9.19
N MET A 323 -9.45 -15.82 -9.32
CA MET A 323 -8.80 -15.06 -8.27
C MET A 323 -7.83 -14.00 -8.84
N VAL A 324 -7.51 -12.99 -8.05
CA VAL A 324 -6.66 -11.87 -8.48
C VAL A 324 -5.28 -12.35 -8.98
N GLU A 325 -4.64 -13.29 -8.28
CA GLU A 325 -3.33 -13.81 -8.68
C GLU A 325 -3.38 -14.51 -10.05
N ASN A 326 -4.48 -15.23 -10.35
CA ASN A 326 -4.71 -15.79 -11.68
C ASN A 326 -4.87 -14.68 -12.74
N ALA A 327 -5.59 -13.62 -12.41
CA ALA A 327 -5.75 -12.46 -13.29
C ALA A 327 -4.41 -11.78 -13.60
N GLU A 328 -3.52 -11.63 -12.61
CA GLU A 328 -2.19 -11.06 -12.78
C GLU A 328 -1.25 -11.93 -13.64
N HIS A 329 -1.24 -13.24 -13.39
CA HIS A 329 -0.42 -14.19 -14.13
C HIS A 329 -0.87 -14.34 -15.59
N SER A 330 -2.18 -14.48 -15.81
CA SER A 330 -2.75 -14.58 -17.17
C SER A 330 -2.52 -13.30 -17.97
N ALA A 331 -2.57 -12.13 -17.33
CA ALA A 331 -2.26 -10.86 -17.97
C ALA A 331 -0.82 -10.77 -18.48
N ASP A 332 0.15 -11.33 -17.75
CA ASP A 332 1.56 -11.31 -18.18
C ASP A 332 1.81 -12.26 -19.34
N ALA A 333 1.29 -13.49 -19.25
CA ALA A 333 1.41 -14.50 -20.29
C ALA A 333 0.75 -14.02 -21.60
N ALA A 334 -0.49 -13.52 -21.54
CA ALA A 334 -1.18 -12.98 -22.72
C ALA A 334 -0.45 -11.79 -23.34
N ALA A 335 0.03 -10.84 -22.52
CA ALA A 335 0.80 -9.70 -23.00
C ALA A 335 2.12 -10.13 -23.69
N ASN A 336 2.77 -11.20 -23.19
CA ASN A 336 3.93 -11.78 -23.84
C ASN A 336 3.58 -12.41 -25.18
N ASN A 337 2.54 -13.23 -25.21
CA ASN A 337 2.15 -14.00 -26.38
C ASN A 337 1.64 -13.09 -27.52
N ILE A 338 0.86 -12.05 -27.20
CA ILE A 338 0.45 -11.04 -28.19
C ILE A 338 1.67 -10.29 -28.73
N ALA A 339 2.62 -9.89 -27.87
CA ALA A 339 3.82 -9.19 -28.32
C ALA A 339 4.72 -10.08 -29.19
N VAL A 340 4.76 -11.39 -28.96
CA VAL A 340 5.46 -12.37 -29.83
C VAL A 340 4.70 -12.55 -31.14
N ALA A 341 3.37 -12.67 -31.09
CA ALA A 341 2.54 -12.84 -32.29
C ALA A 341 2.69 -11.65 -33.27
N ILE A 342 2.73 -10.40 -32.76
CA ILE A 342 2.91 -9.19 -33.56
C ILE A 342 4.34 -9.08 -34.12
N THR A 343 5.34 -9.28 -33.26
CA THR A 343 6.74 -9.00 -33.65
C THR A 343 7.45 -10.17 -34.29
N LYS A 344 6.89 -11.38 -34.20
CA LYS A 344 7.51 -12.67 -34.58
C LYS A 344 8.88 -12.90 -33.90
N LYS A 345 9.16 -12.19 -32.79
CA LYS A 345 10.42 -12.25 -32.05
C LYS A 345 10.19 -12.74 -30.62
N GLY A 346 10.84 -13.82 -30.22
CA GLY A 346 10.73 -14.46 -28.92
C GLY A 346 10.02 -15.81 -28.99
N LYS A 347 9.72 -16.39 -27.84
CA LYS A 347 8.97 -17.64 -27.71
C LYS A 347 7.62 -17.35 -27.07
N LEU A 348 6.60 -18.07 -27.52
CA LEU A 348 5.32 -18.12 -26.82
C LEU A 348 5.52 -18.74 -25.44
N GLU A 349 4.80 -18.25 -24.47
CA GLU A 349 4.84 -18.68 -23.08
C GLU A 349 3.60 -19.50 -22.76
N GLU A 350 3.82 -20.77 -22.42
CA GLU A 350 2.73 -21.62 -21.94
C GLU A 350 2.28 -21.18 -20.55
N TYR A 351 1.00 -21.10 -20.36
CA TYR A 351 0.42 -20.68 -19.10
C TYR A 351 0.52 -21.79 -18.04
N ALA A 352 1.43 -21.62 -17.12
CA ALA A 352 1.67 -22.51 -15.99
C ALA A 352 1.71 -21.72 -14.68
N PRO A 353 0.55 -21.31 -14.15
CA PRO A 353 0.50 -20.44 -12.99
C PRO A 353 1.00 -21.15 -11.72
N LYS A 354 1.71 -20.40 -10.88
CA LYS A 354 2.15 -20.86 -9.56
C LYS A 354 1.57 -19.93 -8.51
N PHE A 355 0.55 -20.41 -7.80
CA PHE A 355 -0.11 -19.64 -6.76
C PHE A 355 0.69 -19.68 -5.45
N HIS A 356 0.87 -18.53 -4.81
CA HIS A 356 1.72 -18.39 -3.62
C HIS A 356 0.99 -18.71 -2.32
N GLY A 357 -0.33 -18.67 -2.32
CA GLY A 357 -1.09 -19.00 -1.13
C GLY A 357 -2.52 -18.51 -1.11
N ILE A 358 -3.15 -18.72 0.04
CA ILE A 358 -4.55 -18.38 0.29
C ILE A 358 -4.62 -17.64 1.61
N MET A 359 -5.36 -16.54 1.64
CA MET A 359 -5.51 -15.69 2.83
C MET A 359 -6.95 -15.20 2.94
N VAL A 360 -7.44 -15.06 4.18
CA VAL A 360 -8.73 -14.44 4.50
C VAL A 360 -8.59 -13.55 5.72
N CYS A 361 -9.19 -12.37 5.66
CA CYS A 361 -9.27 -11.43 6.76
C CYS A 361 -10.60 -11.56 7.50
N VAL A 362 -10.62 -11.32 8.81
CA VAL A 362 -11.84 -11.24 9.62
C VAL A 362 -11.78 -9.95 10.44
N GLY A 363 -12.25 -8.88 9.82
CA GLY A 363 -12.05 -7.51 10.26
C GLY A 363 -10.64 -7.00 9.99
N GLY A 364 -10.39 -5.71 10.23
CA GLY A 364 -9.14 -5.01 9.90
C GLY A 364 -7.94 -5.36 10.78
N ARG A 365 -8.06 -6.29 11.73
CA ARG A 365 -7.03 -6.59 12.74
C ARG A 365 -6.61 -8.05 12.80
N TRP A 366 -7.28 -8.92 12.09
CA TRP A 366 -7.01 -10.36 12.15
C TRP A 366 -7.18 -11.00 10.78
N ALA A 367 -6.22 -11.85 10.43
CA ALA A 367 -6.27 -12.66 9.23
C ALA A 367 -5.72 -14.06 9.52
N THR A 368 -5.98 -14.99 8.62
CA THR A 368 -5.29 -16.27 8.58
C THR A 368 -4.89 -16.56 7.14
N ALA A 369 -3.70 -17.11 6.98
CA ALA A 369 -3.17 -17.41 5.66
C ALA A 369 -2.41 -18.72 5.66
N ARG A 370 -2.41 -19.37 4.51
CA ARG A 370 -1.48 -20.45 4.18
C ARG A 370 -0.73 -20.01 2.93
N GLY A 371 0.56 -19.86 3.03
CA GLY A 371 1.40 -19.39 1.92
C GLY A 371 2.81 -19.93 1.99
N GLY A 372 3.57 -19.71 0.92
CA GLY A 372 4.94 -20.16 0.78
C GLY A 372 5.23 -20.69 -0.62
N MET A 373 6.43 -21.24 -0.83
CA MET A 373 6.77 -21.92 -2.07
C MET A 373 6.10 -23.29 -2.16
N ALA A 374 5.82 -23.77 -3.37
CA ALA A 374 5.04 -25.00 -3.65
C ALA A 374 5.41 -26.22 -2.80
N LYS A 375 6.68 -26.36 -2.37
CA LYS A 375 7.16 -27.46 -1.54
C LYS A 375 7.17 -27.17 -0.02
N HIS A 376 7.03 -25.89 0.38
CA HIS A 376 7.09 -25.46 1.78
C HIS A 376 6.02 -24.43 2.07
N GLN A 377 4.78 -24.91 2.23
CA GLN A 377 3.67 -24.06 2.64
C GLN A 377 3.56 -24.00 4.15
N MET A 378 3.41 -22.81 4.71
CA MET A 378 3.28 -22.54 6.15
C MET A 378 1.97 -21.84 6.45
N ASN A 379 1.41 -22.12 7.63
CA ASN A 379 0.30 -21.35 8.17
C ASN A 379 0.86 -20.11 8.86
N LEU A 380 0.51 -18.93 8.38
CA LEU A 380 0.98 -17.68 8.95
C LEU A 380 0.17 -17.30 10.20
N PRO A 381 0.83 -16.88 11.30
CA PRO A 381 0.18 -16.20 12.41
C PRO A 381 -0.53 -14.93 11.95
N SER A 382 -1.59 -14.52 12.68
CA SER A 382 -2.47 -13.43 12.28
C SER A 382 -1.74 -12.12 11.96
N PHE A 383 -0.76 -11.72 12.77
CA PHE A 383 0.04 -10.53 12.51
C PHE A 383 0.77 -10.59 11.16
N PHE A 384 1.44 -11.71 10.88
CA PHE A 384 2.16 -11.89 9.62
C PHE A 384 1.21 -12.04 8.42
N ALA A 385 0.03 -12.63 8.62
CA ALA A 385 -1.00 -12.70 7.58
C ALA A 385 -1.51 -11.28 7.22
N MET A 386 -1.81 -10.43 8.20
CA MET A 386 -2.17 -9.02 7.95
C MET A 386 -1.04 -8.24 7.28
N PHE A 387 0.20 -8.43 7.73
CA PHE A 387 1.36 -7.81 7.08
C PHE A 387 1.49 -8.25 5.62
N ALA A 388 1.30 -9.55 5.34
CA ALA A 388 1.33 -10.08 3.96
C ALA A 388 0.21 -9.46 3.09
N LYS A 389 -1.02 -9.26 3.62
CA LYS A 389 -2.10 -8.56 2.92
C LYS A 389 -1.63 -7.18 2.44
N HIS A 390 -1.18 -6.35 3.38
CA HIS A 390 -0.75 -5.00 3.05
C HIS A 390 0.45 -4.98 2.10
N PHE A 391 1.38 -5.92 2.26
CA PHE A 391 2.55 -6.04 1.38
C PHE A 391 2.16 -6.42 -0.06
N ILE A 392 1.24 -7.36 -0.25
CA ILE A 392 0.70 -7.74 -1.57
C ILE A 392 0.00 -6.55 -2.23
N ASN A 393 -0.85 -5.82 -1.49
CA ASN A 393 -1.51 -4.63 -1.99
C ASN A 393 -0.50 -3.53 -2.40
N ILE A 394 0.56 -3.32 -1.61
CA ILE A 394 1.63 -2.36 -1.95
C ILE A 394 2.32 -2.75 -3.26
N ILE A 395 2.68 -4.03 -3.44
CA ILE A 395 3.29 -4.51 -4.70
C ILE A 395 2.34 -4.27 -5.87
N TYR A 396 1.05 -4.57 -5.72
CA TYR A 396 0.06 -4.33 -6.74
C TYR A 396 -0.04 -2.84 -7.11
N PHE A 397 -0.13 -1.95 -6.12
CA PHE A 397 -0.16 -0.50 -6.36
C PHE A 397 1.09 0.03 -7.05
N ILE A 398 2.28 -0.47 -6.70
CA ILE A 398 3.52 -0.11 -7.41
C ILE A 398 3.43 -0.49 -8.90
N GLN A 399 2.87 -1.64 -9.22
CA GLN A 399 2.69 -2.09 -10.61
C GLN A 399 1.66 -1.25 -11.36
N VAL A 400 0.56 -0.86 -10.72
CA VAL A 400 -0.57 -0.17 -11.36
C VAL A 400 -0.40 1.34 -11.36
N MET A 401 -0.10 1.96 -10.23
CA MET A 401 -0.05 3.42 -10.08
C MET A 401 1.25 3.99 -9.49
N GLY A 402 2.16 3.16 -9.03
CA GLY A 402 3.41 3.60 -8.43
C GLY A 402 3.27 4.11 -6.98
N TRP A 403 4.29 4.84 -6.52
CA TRP A 403 4.45 5.20 -5.11
C TRP A 403 3.37 6.14 -4.55
N THR A 404 2.76 6.96 -5.38
CA THR A 404 1.70 7.89 -4.93
C THR A 404 0.50 7.14 -4.35
N LYS A 405 0.04 6.07 -5.03
CA LYS A 405 -1.06 5.25 -4.52
C LYS A 405 -0.64 4.46 -3.27
N VAL A 406 0.62 4.01 -3.19
CA VAL A 406 1.16 3.38 -1.98
C VAL A 406 1.09 4.33 -0.78
N CYS A 407 1.54 5.58 -0.94
CA CYS A 407 1.44 6.58 0.13
C CYS A 407 -0.02 6.85 0.54
N SER A 408 -0.92 7.00 -0.44
CA SER A 408 -2.35 7.15 -0.18
C SER A 408 -2.93 5.95 0.58
N TYR A 409 -2.63 4.73 0.13
CA TYR A 409 -3.06 3.50 0.77
C TYR A 409 -2.58 3.41 2.23
N LEU A 410 -1.28 3.61 2.49
CA LEU A 410 -0.74 3.60 3.84
C LEU A 410 -1.42 4.65 4.74
N THR A 411 -1.68 5.83 4.20
CA THR A 411 -2.39 6.88 4.93
C THR A 411 -3.80 6.44 5.30
N HIS A 412 -4.58 5.93 4.36
CA HIS A 412 -5.98 5.55 4.59
C HIS A 412 -6.12 4.26 5.40
N GLU A 413 -5.27 3.25 5.14
CA GLU A 413 -5.37 1.93 5.74
C GLU A 413 -4.72 1.83 7.12
N ILE A 414 -3.64 2.57 7.37
CA ILE A 414 -2.82 2.40 8.56
C ILE A 414 -2.87 3.61 9.47
N PHE A 415 -2.72 4.83 8.91
CA PHE A 415 -2.48 6.02 9.74
C PHE A 415 -3.74 6.83 10.10
N THR A 416 -4.85 6.72 9.35
CA THR A 416 -6.06 7.53 9.58
C THR A 416 -7.23 6.79 10.22
N ILE A 417 -7.17 5.47 10.31
CA ILE A 417 -8.27 4.67 10.87
C ILE A 417 -8.34 4.84 12.38
N ARG A 418 -9.54 5.19 12.88
CA ARG A 418 -9.86 5.41 14.30
C ARG A 418 -10.59 4.21 14.91
N ASN A 419 -11.01 4.36 16.16
CA ASN A 419 -11.88 3.41 16.88
C ASN A 419 -11.28 2.01 17.02
N ARG A 420 -9.94 1.90 17.07
CA ARG A 420 -9.19 0.63 17.22
C ARG A 420 -9.47 -0.40 16.11
N ARG A 421 -9.94 0.04 14.95
CA ARG A 421 -10.20 -0.85 13.79
C ARG A 421 -8.96 -1.15 12.97
N SER A 422 -7.85 -0.47 13.20
CA SER A 422 -6.54 -0.73 12.61
C SER A 422 -5.51 -1.03 13.70
N PHE A 423 -4.41 -1.69 13.32
CA PHE A 423 -3.31 -2.01 14.24
C PHE A 423 -2.66 -0.75 14.84
N VAL A 424 -2.40 0.26 14.03
CA VAL A 424 -1.73 1.51 14.43
C VAL A 424 -2.59 2.76 14.28
N GLY A 425 -3.68 2.70 13.49
CA GLY A 425 -4.48 3.86 13.12
C GLY A 425 -5.01 4.66 14.30
N GLY A 426 -5.44 3.98 15.37
CA GLY A 426 -5.90 4.64 16.59
C GLY A 426 -4.84 5.52 17.27
N HIS A 427 -3.56 5.20 17.10
CA HIS A 427 -2.45 5.99 17.64
C HIS A 427 -2.01 7.11 16.69
N PHE A 428 -2.06 6.88 15.37
CA PHE A 428 -1.55 7.82 14.36
C PHE A 428 -2.63 8.68 13.69
N SER A 429 -3.91 8.41 13.95
CA SER A 429 -5.02 9.16 13.35
C SER A 429 -5.26 10.56 13.95
N ASN A 430 -4.61 10.90 15.07
CA ASN A 430 -4.72 12.22 15.67
C ASN A 430 -3.91 13.23 14.87
N CYS A 431 -4.59 14.27 14.39
CA CYS A 431 -3.94 15.35 13.64
C CYS A 431 -3.48 16.45 14.61
N THR A 432 -2.18 16.74 14.62
CA THR A 432 -1.64 17.92 15.30
C THR A 432 -1.71 19.11 14.34
N PRO A 433 -2.26 20.27 14.76
CA PRO A 433 -2.26 21.46 13.90
C PRO A 433 -0.85 21.88 13.52
N SER A 434 -0.55 21.93 12.22
CA SER A 434 0.80 22.21 11.71
C SER A 434 1.33 23.59 12.07
N PHE A 435 0.47 24.55 12.43
CA PHE A 435 0.90 25.88 12.87
C PHE A 435 1.71 25.83 14.17
N LEU A 436 1.51 24.83 15.03
CA LEU A 436 2.29 24.64 16.25
C LEU A 436 3.76 24.29 15.96
N LEU A 437 4.07 23.79 14.78
CA LEU A 437 5.44 23.50 14.34
C LEU A 437 6.17 24.72 13.77
N VAL A 438 5.48 25.84 13.51
CA VAL A 438 6.08 27.03 12.92
C VAL A 438 7.19 27.62 13.81
N PRO A 439 7.00 27.80 15.14
CA PRO A 439 8.09 28.30 16.02
C PRO A 439 9.29 27.35 16.01
N LEU A 440 9.06 26.04 16.08
CA LEU A 440 10.11 25.02 16.04
C LEU A 440 10.88 25.06 14.72
N ARG A 441 10.17 25.16 13.59
CA ARG A 441 10.75 25.27 12.25
C ARG A 441 11.65 26.51 12.11
N VAL A 442 11.14 27.66 12.55
CA VAL A 442 11.88 28.93 12.47
C VAL A 442 13.12 28.89 13.37
N TRP A 443 12.99 28.37 14.58
CA TRP A 443 14.11 28.24 15.51
C TRP A 443 15.18 27.27 14.98
N LEU A 444 14.77 26.09 14.52
CA LEU A 444 15.69 25.14 13.90
C LEU A 444 16.43 25.75 12.71
N GLY A 445 15.71 26.52 11.87
CA GLY A 445 16.30 27.24 10.75
C GLY A 445 17.31 28.29 11.20
N ALA A 446 17.00 29.07 12.24
CA ALA A 446 17.89 30.08 12.79
C ALA A 446 19.18 29.48 13.36
N VAL A 447 19.10 28.32 14.00
CA VAL A 447 20.27 27.59 14.50
C VAL A 447 21.16 27.12 13.35
N TRP A 448 20.60 26.55 12.28
CA TRP A 448 21.36 26.16 11.09
C TRP A 448 22.06 27.36 10.41
N VAL A 449 21.37 28.52 10.30
CA VAL A 449 21.99 29.75 9.78
C VAL A 449 23.14 30.19 10.68
N PHE A 450 22.94 30.15 12.00
CA PHE A 450 23.96 30.52 12.96
C PHE A 450 25.21 29.64 12.84
N GLU A 451 25.04 28.30 12.78
CA GLU A 451 26.12 27.35 12.60
C GLU A 451 26.92 27.61 11.29
N ALA A 452 26.20 27.82 10.19
CA ALA A 452 26.83 28.14 8.90
C ALA A 452 27.61 29.46 8.95
N VAL A 453 27.05 30.50 9.57
CA VAL A 453 27.72 31.82 9.70
C VAL A 453 28.96 31.70 10.58
N MET A 454 28.89 30.97 11.70
CA MET A 454 30.04 30.76 12.57
C MET A 454 31.19 30.06 11.84
N LYS A 455 30.90 29.00 11.06
CA LYS A 455 31.92 28.32 10.23
C LYS A 455 32.56 29.26 9.20
N ILE A 456 31.76 30.15 8.58
CA ILE A 456 32.31 31.16 7.66
C ILE A 456 33.26 32.11 8.39
N VAL A 457 32.88 32.60 9.58
CA VAL A 457 33.72 33.49 10.41
C VAL A 457 34.99 32.80 10.87
N GLU A 458 34.93 31.50 11.18
CA GLU A 458 36.09 30.67 11.57
C GLU A 458 37.04 30.38 10.41
N GLY A 459 36.68 30.76 9.17
CA GLY A 459 37.58 30.65 8.02
C GLY A 459 37.44 29.34 7.22
N TRP A 460 36.31 28.65 7.34
CA TRP A 460 36.02 27.41 6.58
C TRP A 460 36.03 27.59 5.05
N PHE A 461 35.96 28.83 4.55
CA PHE A 461 36.12 29.14 3.12
C PHE A 461 37.56 29.49 2.73
N GLN A 462 38.50 29.53 3.68
CA GLN A 462 39.85 30.03 3.45
C GLN A 462 40.92 28.93 3.50
N LYS A 463 40.77 27.94 4.37
CA LYS A 463 41.71 26.83 4.55
C LYS A 463 41.00 25.50 4.80
N PRO A 464 41.64 24.36 4.45
CA PRO A 464 41.06 23.04 4.77
C PRO A 464 41.09 22.81 6.29
N MET A 465 39.92 22.51 6.88
CA MET A 465 39.76 22.35 8.34
C MET A 465 39.16 20.98 8.70
N LEU A 466 38.65 20.20 7.72
CA LEU A 466 37.95 18.95 8.02
C LEU A 466 38.84 17.89 8.65
N SER A 467 40.13 17.80 8.24
CA SER A 467 41.07 16.84 8.85
C SER A 467 41.33 17.15 10.33
N GLU A 468 41.49 18.42 10.67
CA GLU A 468 41.66 18.88 12.06
C GLU A 468 40.38 18.62 12.86
N PHE A 469 39.20 18.94 12.30
CA PHE A 469 37.90 18.76 12.92
C PHE A 469 37.59 17.29 13.24
N PHE A 470 37.73 16.39 12.25
CA PHE A 470 37.51 14.95 12.46
C PHE A 470 38.59 14.30 13.31
N GLY A 471 39.86 14.68 13.10
CA GLY A 471 41.00 14.21 13.89
C GLY A 471 40.88 14.58 15.37
N GLY A 472 40.51 15.82 15.69
CA GLY A 472 40.25 16.28 17.04
C GLY A 472 39.13 15.53 17.74
N ALA A 473 38.01 15.33 17.07
CA ALA A 473 36.89 14.55 17.60
C ALA A 473 37.30 13.09 17.90
N ASN A 474 37.97 12.42 16.98
CA ASN A 474 38.41 11.03 17.17
C ASN A 474 39.45 10.91 18.30
N ALA A 475 40.41 11.85 18.38
CA ALA A 475 41.40 11.88 19.47
C ALA A 475 40.72 12.04 20.82
N TRP A 476 39.68 12.87 20.92
CA TRP A 476 38.93 13.07 22.15
C TRP A 476 38.20 11.78 22.60
N TYR A 477 37.48 11.09 21.73
CA TYR A 477 36.85 9.81 22.07
C TYR A 477 37.88 8.77 22.49
N ASN A 478 38.97 8.63 21.72
CA ASN A 478 40.02 7.65 22.02
C ASN A 478 40.71 7.92 23.36
N SER A 479 40.90 9.19 23.75
CA SER A 479 41.46 9.54 25.05
C SER A 479 40.59 9.10 26.22
N ILE A 480 39.25 9.23 26.09
CA ILE A 480 38.29 8.82 27.12
C ILE A 480 38.23 7.29 27.21
N ILE A 481 38.16 6.59 26.08
CA ILE A 481 38.13 5.12 26.01
C ILE A 481 39.45 4.55 26.58
N ALA A 482 40.60 5.07 26.17
CA ALA A 482 41.90 4.62 26.65
C ALA A 482 42.05 4.83 28.17
N SER A 483 41.61 5.96 28.71
CA SER A 483 41.65 6.24 30.15
C SER A 483 40.77 5.28 30.94
N TYR A 484 39.62 4.91 30.41
CA TYR A 484 38.70 3.96 31.04
C TYR A 484 39.27 2.54 31.12
N PHE A 485 39.93 2.06 30.07
CA PHE A 485 40.58 0.75 30.05
C PHE A 485 42.00 0.74 30.63
N GLY A 486 42.49 1.84 31.21
CA GLY A 486 43.80 1.92 31.81
C GLY A 486 44.97 1.81 30.80
N ILE A 487 44.68 2.06 29.51
CA ILE A 487 45.67 2.06 28.43
C ILE A 487 46.31 3.45 28.37
N ALA A 488 47.64 3.54 28.56
CA ALA A 488 48.32 4.81 28.40
C ALA A 488 48.09 5.37 26.98
N PRO A 489 47.65 6.64 26.82
CA PRO A 489 47.43 7.21 25.50
C PRO A 489 48.73 7.21 24.71
N ALA A 490 48.68 6.68 23.47
CA ALA A 490 49.80 6.77 22.55
C ALA A 490 50.06 8.26 22.31
N GLN A 491 51.26 8.71 22.66
CA GLN A 491 51.69 10.10 22.50
C GLN A 491 51.74 10.48 21.01
N SER A 492 50.69 11.11 20.51
CA SER A 492 50.72 11.92 19.31
C SER A 492 50.74 13.38 19.75
N VAL A 493 51.95 13.93 19.85
CA VAL A 493 52.24 15.26 20.41
C VAL A 493 51.62 16.42 19.61
N ASP A 494 51.13 16.14 18.38
CA ASP A 494 50.59 17.17 17.48
C ASP A 494 49.08 17.43 17.61
N ALA A 495 48.32 16.50 18.21
CA ALA A 495 46.86 16.63 18.33
C ALA A 495 46.43 17.49 19.56
N VAL A 496 47.29 17.63 20.56
CA VAL A 496 46.97 18.38 21.80
C VAL A 496 47.03 19.88 21.57
N ALA A 497 47.85 20.34 20.61
CA ALA A 497 47.98 21.76 20.32
C ALA A 497 46.76 22.37 19.60
N SER A 498 45.99 21.57 18.88
CA SER A 498 44.82 22.03 18.12
C SER A 498 43.53 22.11 18.94
N ALA A 499 43.41 21.30 20.00
CA ALA A 499 42.25 21.34 20.90
C ALA A 499 42.27 22.60 21.82
N THR A 500 43.42 23.22 22.05
CA THR A 500 43.55 24.44 22.85
C THR A 500 43.10 25.71 22.11
N ALA A 501 43.00 25.67 20.77
CA ALA A 501 42.47 26.79 19.98
C ALA A 501 40.94 26.94 20.06
N ALA A 502 40.22 25.90 20.54
CA ALA A 502 38.78 25.93 20.73
C ALA A 502 38.34 26.27 22.17
N GLY A 503 39.23 26.80 23.00
CA GLY A 503 38.87 27.32 24.32
C GLY A 503 38.55 26.29 25.40
N ALA A 504 38.97 25.03 25.24
CA ALA A 504 38.90 24.04 26.30
C ALA A 504 40.27 23.90 26.97
N ASP A 505 40.43 24.39 28.21
CA ASP A 505 41.53 24.02 29.09
C ASP A 505 41.57 22.51 29.30
N VAL A 506 42.47 21.83 28.59
CA VAL A 506 42.69 20.40 28.77
C VAL A 506 43.57 20.19 30.00
N ALA A 507 43.07 20.45 31.18
CA ALA A 507 43.53 19.77 32.39
C ALA A 507 42.97 18.33 32.32
N ALA A 508 43.84 17.33 32.53
CA ALA A 508 43.53 15.91 32.47
C ALA A 508 42.38 15.53 33.43
N SER A 509 41.16 15.83 33.08
CA SER A 509 39.97 15.30 33.72
C SER A 509 39.58 14.03 32.96
N ALA A 510 39.68 12.88 33.67
CA ALA A 510 39.30 11.59 33.17
C ALA A 510 37.80 11.62 32.78
N GLY A 511 37.50 11.73 31.50
CA GLY A 511 36.15 11.56 30.99
C GLY A 511 35.61 10.17 31.36
N THR A 512 34.29 9.99 31.36
CA THR A 512 33.64 8.75 31.74
C THR A 512 33.04 8.09 30.52
N LEU A 513 33.38 6.81 30.26
CA LEU A 513 32.72 5.95 29.30
C LEU A 513 31.41 5.39 29.89
N LEU A 514 30.28 5.64 29.25
CA LEU A 514 28.97 5.20 29.70
C LEU A 514 28.49 3.96 28.95
N LEU A 515 28.74 3.92 27.65
CA LEU A 515 28.32 2.84 26.77
C LEU A 515 29.32 2.68 25.63
N ASP A 516 29.67 1.44 25.38
CA ASP A 516 30.46 1.01 24.23
C ASP A 516 29.95 -0.36 23.81
N TRP A 517 29.12 -0.37 22.72
CA TRP A 517 28.52 -1.58 22.20
C TRP A 517 28.88 -1.73 20.71
N ASP A 518 29.57 -2.82 20.42
CA ASP A 518 29.85 -3.24 19.03
C ASP A 518 28.80 -4.25 18.56
N PHE A 519 28.09 -3.88 17.48
CA PHE A 519 27.08 -4.72 16.79
C PHE A 519 27.65 -5.37 15.52
N GLY A 520 28.95 -5.23 15.25
CA GLY A 520 29.62 -5.77 14.06
C GLY A 520 29.46 -4.92 12.79
N LEU A 521 28.29 -4.29 12.56
CA LEU A 521 28.04 -3.36 11.47
C LEU A 521 28.31 -1.91 11.87
N PHE A 522 28.15 -1.59 13.13
CA PHE A 522 28.39 -0.29 13.74
C PHE A 522 28.67 -0.48 15.24
N GLU A 523 29.39 0.45 15.79
CA GLU A 523 29.68 0.56 17.21
C GLU A 523 28.99 1.81 17.77
N THR A 524 28.41 1.71 18.97
CA THR A 524 27.72 2.81 19.63
C THR A 524 28.51 3.24 20.85
N ILE A 525 29.00 4.49 20.84
CA ILE A 525 29.82 5.07 21.88
C ILE A 525 29.04 6.20 22.56
N PHE A 526 28.93 6.15 23.90
CA PHE A 526 28.35 7.23 24.70
C PHE A 526 29.29 7.57 25.84
N VAL A 527 29.74 8.81 25.85
CA VAL A 527 30.78 9.28 26.79
C VAL A 527 30.39 10.61 27.43
N SER A 528 31.00 10.91 28.59
CA SER A 528 31.07 12.25 29.17
C SER A 528 32.52 12.75 29.15
N GLY A 529 32.72 14.02 28.75
CA GLY A 529 34.03 14.67 28.79
C GLY A 529 34.51 15.02 30.19
N LYS A 530 33.70 14.74 31.22
CA LYS A 530 34.01 15.00 32.65
C LYS A 530 33.54 13.83 33.52
N ASP A 531 33.88 13.89 34.80
CA ASP A 531 33.31 13.01 35.80
C ASP A 531 31.79 13.19 35.90
N LEU A 532 31.03 12.11 36.09
CA LEU A 532 29.58 12.12 36.12
C LEU A 532 29.00 13.12 37.13
N ALA A 533 29.64 13.31 38.26
CA ALA A 533 29.22 14.25 39.31
C ALA A 533 29.27 15.73 38.88
N SER A 534 30.14 16.06 37.93
CA SER A 534 30.38 17.44 37.42
C SER A 534 29.84 17.65 36.00
N SER A 535 29.30 16.61 35.37
CA SER A 535 28.86 16.67 33.98
C SER A 535 27.53 17.40 33.82
N THR A 536 27.43 18.19 32.76
CA THR A 536 26.20 18.83 32.25
C THR A 536 25.79 18.17 30.93
N LEU A 537 24.61 18.48 30.40
CA LEU A 537 24.17 17.97 29.10
C LEU A 537 25.10 18.31 27.93
N ALA A 538 25.90 19.35 28.07
CA ALA A 538 26.89 19.75 27.08
C ALA A 538 28.17 18.88 27.09
N ASP A 539 28.40 18.14 28.15
CA ASP A 539 29.58 17.29 28.32
C ASP A 539 29.39 15.87 27.81
N TYR A 540 28.10 15.44 27.62
CA TYR A 540 27.78 14.12 27.08
C TYR A 540 27.71 14.11 25.56
N ALA A 541 28.39 13.14 24.94
CA ALA A 541 28.36 12.94 23.49
C ALA A 541 28.02 11.49 23.11
N PHE A 542 27.21 11.37 22.09
CA PHE A 542 26.82 10.10 21.49
C PHE A 542 27.37 9.99 20.08
N LYS A 543 28.07 8.91 19.76
CA LYS A 543 28.64 8.63 18.44
C LYS A 543 28.20 7.25 17.97
N LEU A 544 27.79 7.17 16.71
CA LEU A 544 27.51 5.94 16.00
C LEU A 544 28.66 5.68 15.03
N ASN A 545 29.62 4.87 15.43
CA ASN A 545 30.81 4.59 14.65
C ASN A 545 30.47 3.55 13.56
N ILE A 546 30.36 4.02 12.29
CA ILE A 546 30.05 3.18 11.13
C ILE A 546 31.29 3.03 10.27
N PRO A 547 31.90 1.83 10.15
CA PRO A 547 33.16 1.63 9.43
C PRO A 547 33.13 2.12 7.98
N PHE A 548 32.02 1.93 7.27
CA PHE A 548 31.89 2.42 5.88
C PHE A 548 31.90 3.95 5.78
N VAL A 549 31.26 4.64 6.74
CA VAL A 549 31.26 6.13 6.76
C VAL A 549 32.65 6.65 7.03
N ASN A 550 33.35 6.09 8.02
CA ASN A 550 34.74 6.48 8.32
C ASN A 550 35.64 6.22 7.11
N TRP A 551 35.57 5.06 6.50
CA TRP A 551 36.31 4.76 5.27
C TRP A 551 36.06 5.81 4.17
N SER A 552 34.78 6.21 3.99
CA SER A 552 34.40 7.22 3.00
C SER A 552 35.00 8.62 3.36
N VAL A 553 34.99 8.97 4.64
CA VAL A 553 35.60 10.23 5.10
C VAL A 553 37.11 10.21 4.81
N ASP A 554 37.82 9.17 5.24
CA ASP A 554 39.28 9.09 5.11
C ASP A 554 39.74 9.01 3.65
N ASN A 555 39.06 8.24 2.80
CA ASN A 555 39.50 7.97 1.43
C ASN A 555 38.86 8.88 0.36
N MET A 556 37.76 9.56 0.65
CA MET A 556 37.09 10.44 -0.31
C MET A 556 37.11 11.90 0.13
N VAL A 557 36.70 12.19 1.38
CA VAL A 557 36.60 13.58 1.86
C VAL A 557 37.96 14.14 2.22
N LEU A 558 38.80 13.39 2.92
CA LEU A 558 40.13 13.79 3.36
C LEU A 558 41.24 13.43 2.35
N ALA A 559 40.92 12.92 1.19
CA ALA A 559 41.87 12.44 0.18
C ALA A 559 42.85 13.54 -0.32
N SER A 560 42.45 14.82 -0.29
CA SER A 560 43.29 15.96 -0.65
C SER A 560 42.72 17.26 -0.07
N ASP A 561 43.57 18.27 0.08
CA ASP A 561 43.15 19.60 0.56
C ASP A 561 42.08 20.21 -0.35
N GLY A 562 42.18 20.01 -1.66
CA GLY A 562 41.18 20.49 -2.61
C GLY A 562 39.79 19.81 -2.40
N MET A 563 39.77 18.53 -2.11
CA MET A 563 38.52 17.79 -1.81
C MET A 563 37.96 18.23 -0.46
N GLN A 564 38.79 18.40 0.55
CA GLN A 564 38.37 18.94 1.85
C GLN A 564 37.72 20.33 1.69
N MET A 565 38.40 21.26 0.98
CA MET A 565 37.84 22.59 0.68
C MET A 565 36.49 22.50 -0.04
N PHE A 566 36.40 21.66 -1.05
CA PHE A 566 35.13 21.47 -1.78
C PHE A 566 34.01 20.98 -0.84
N MET A 567 34.28 19.92 -0.09
CA MET A 567 33.27 19.32 0.79
C MET A 567 32.85 20.25 1.93
N GLN A 568 33.77 20.96 2.56
CA GLN A 568 33.44 21.90 3.64
C GLN A 568 32.62 23.09 3.13
N ILE A 569 32.94 23.62 1.94
CA ILE A 569 32.13 24.68 1.31
C ILE A 569 30.72 24.16 1.02
N VAL A 570 30.59 22.95 0.47
CA VAL A 570 29.29 22.33 0.20
C VAL A 570 28.50 22.16 1.50
N ILE A 571 29.10 21.68 2.58
CA ILE A 571 28.44 21.52 3.88
C ILE A 571 27.92 22.86 4.40
N VAL A 572 28.76 23.90 4.43
CA VAL A 572 28.37 25.23 4.93
C VAL A 572 27.25 25.85 4.08
N LEU A 573 27.31 25.70 2.75
CA LEU A 573 26.25 26.17 1.85
C LEU A 573 24.94 25.40 2.04
N LEU A 574 25.01 24.07 2.29
CA LEU A 574 23.85 23.27 2.61
C LEU A 574 23.22 23.68 3.95
N GLU A 575 24.02 23.89 4.99
CA GLU A 575 23.56 24.36 6.30
C GLU A 575 22.85 25.72 6.17
N LEU A 576 23.42 26.64 5.41
CA LEU A 576 22.80 27.94 5.14
C LEU A 576 21.50 27.81 4.36
N ALA A 577 21.47 26.95 3.32
CA ALA A 577 20.27 26.71 2.51
C ALA A 577 19.15 26.04 3.33
N ILE A 578 19.48 25.05 4.17
CA ILE A 578 18.55 24.42 5.11
C ILE A 578 17.98 25.48 6.05
N GLY A 579 18.85 26.27 6.65
CA GLY A 579 18.47 27.30 7.62
C GLY A 579 17.52 28.33 7.03
N LEU A 580 17.86 28.92 5.88
CA LEU A 580 17.03 29.91 5.18
C LEU A 580 15.72 29.26 4.68
N GLY A 581 15.79 28.04 4.16
CA GLY A 581 14.63 27.29 3.71
C GLY A 581 13.62 27.02 4.84
N LEU A 582 14.10 26.58 6.00
CA LEU A 582 13.27 26.35 7.19
C LEU A 582 12.71 27.67 7.75
N MET A 583 13.50 28.73 7.87
CA MET A 583 13.02 30.04 8.35
C MET A 583 11.92 30.60 7.43
N GLY A 584 12.17 30.62 6.13
CA GLY A 584 11.22 31.11 5.13
C GLY A 584 10.03 30.16 4.86
N GLY A 585 10.11 28.92 5.32
CA GLY A 585 9.14 27.89 4.99
C GLY A 585 9.11 27.57 3.50
N LEU A 586 10.28 27.58 2.85
CA LEU A 586 10.49 27.23 1.45
C LEU A 586 11.21 25.89 1.35
N PHE A 587 10.66 24.97 0.57
CA PHE A 587 11.17 23.59 0.49
C PHE A 587 11.35 22.95 1.88
N THR A 588 10.37 23.15 2.75
CA THR A 588 10.46 22.74 4.16
C THR A 588 10.75 21.26 4.31
N PHE A 589 10.05 20.39 3.56
CA PHE A 589 10.29 18.95 3.59
C PHE A 589 11.72 18.59 3.12
N PRO A 590 12.20 19.02 1.92
CA PRO A 590 13.58 18.77 1.51
C PRO A 590 14.62 19.30 2.51
N SER A 591 14.44 20.53 3.02
CA SER A 591 15.35 21.13 3.99
C SER A 591 15.41 20.33 5.28
N ALA A 592 14.27 19.90 5.82
CA ALA A 592 14.21 19.06 7.01
C ALA A 592 14.83 17.67 6.75
N ALA A 593 14.60 17.07 5.58
CA ALA A 593 15.20 15.79 5.22
C ALA A 593 16.72 15.86 5.12
N VAL A 594 17.26 16.89 4.46
CA VAL A 594 18.71 17.11 4.36
C VAL A 594 19.29 17.42 5.75
N SER A 595 18.57 18.16 6.59
CA SER A 595 18.97 18.40 8.00
C SER A 595 19.12 17.07 8.77
N VAL A 596 18.17 16.14 8.64
CA VAL A 596 18.28 14.80 9.25
C VAL A 596 19.50 14.05 8.73
N ILE A 597 19.74 14.08 7.41
CA ILE A 597 20.88 13.40 6.78
C ILE A 597 22.21 13.98 7.29
N LEU A 598 22.34 15.31 7.35
CA LEU A 598 23.56 15.96 7.86
C LEU A 598 23.80 15.64 9.34
N GLN A 599 22.75 15.64 10.16
CA GLN A 599 22.88 15.29 11.57
C GLN A 599 23.25 13.82 11.76
N PHE A 600 22.73 12.92 10.91
CA PHE A 600 23.15 11.52 10.91
C PHE A 600 24.61 11.37 10.47
N MET A 601 25.06 12.15 9.50
CA MET A 601 26.47 12.21 9.10
C MET A 601 27.36 12.71 10.26
N PHE A 602 26.98 13.77 10.96
CA PHE A 602 27.71 14.25 12.14
C PHE A 602 27.71 13.20 13.26
N LEU A 603 26.57 12.57 13.52
CA LEU A 603 26.46 11.48 14.49
C LEU A 603 27.44 10.33 14.18
N SER A 604 27.65 10.04 12.89
CA SER A 604 28.52 8.94 12.46
C SER A 604 30.01 9.32 12.39
N THR A 605 30.32 10.60 12.35
CA THR A 605 31.72 11.09 12.22
C THR A 605 32.27 11.68 13.51
N THR A 606 31.71 12.80 13.95
CA THR A 606 32.17 13.55 15.14
C THR A 606 31.37 13.26 16.40
N GLY A 607 30.21 12.55 16.26
CA GLY A 607 29.23 12.42 17.34
C GLY A 607 28.38 13.68 17.52
N LEU A 608 27.35 13.56 18.34
CA LEU A 608 26.43 14.64 18.71
C LEU A 608 26.39 14.79 20.22
N TYR A 609 26.57 16.03 20.71
CA TYR A 609 26.35 16.35 22.11
C TYR A 609 24.88 16.34 22.49
N LEU A 610 24.55 15.91 23.71
CA LEU A 610 23.16 15.80 24.17
C LEU A 610 22.42 17.15 24.16
N ASN A 611 23.13 18.27 24.38
CA ASN A 611 22.54 19.60 24.29
C ASN A 611 22.09 19.97 22.87
N GLY A 612 22.65 19.34 21.82
CA GLY A 612 22.30 19.53 20.41
C GLY A 612 21.34 18.47 19.82
N ILE A 613 21.13 17.34 20.50
CA ILE A 613 20.37 16.21 19.96
C ILE A 613 18.90 16.55 19.66
N TRP A 614 18.34 17.58 20.31
CA TRP A 614 17.01 18.09 20.03
C TRP A 614 16.80 18.50 18.56
N MET A 615 17.87 18.91 17.86
CA MET A 615 17.82 19.28 16.45
C MET A 615 17.40 18.08 15.57
N VAL A 616 17.80 16.86 15.95
CA VAL A 616 17.39 15.63 15.25
C VAL A 616 15.88 15.46 15.33
N PHE A 617 15.34 15.51 16.55
CA PHE A 617 13.91 15.37 16.78
C PHE A 617 13.10 16.52 16.16
N ALA A 618 13.64 17.75 16.23
CA ALA A 618 13.04 18.92 15.58
C ALA A 618 12.98 18.75 14.05
N SER A 619 14.07 18.28 13.44
CA SER A 619 14.13 18.03 11.99
C SER A 619 13.13 16.95 11.57
N VAL A 620 13.03 15.85 12.33
CA VAL A 620 12.03 14.78 12.10
C VAL A 620 10.61 15.32 12.25
N ALA A 621 10.33 16.13 13.27
CA ALA A 621 9.01 16.73 13.47
C ALA A 621 8.63 17.66 12.30
N VAL A 622 9.56 18.46 11.80
CA VAL A 622 9.33 19.41 10.69
C VAL A 622 9.22 18.71 9.33
N LEU A 623 9.61 17.43 9.18
CA LEU A 623 9.31 16.62 7.97
C LEU A 623 7.83 16.58 7.61
N ILE A 624 6.92 16.75 8.58
CA ILE A 624 5.47 16.86 8.34
C ILE A 624 5.13 18.01 7.38
N GLY A 625 6.05 18.95 7.14
CA GLY A 625 5.91 19.99 6.12
C GLY A 625 5.12 21.21 6.57
N ALA A 626 5.48 21.81 7.72
CA ALA A 626 4.88 23.04 8.23
C ALA A 626 5.13 24.31 7.34
N GLY A 627 5.73 24.15 6.17
CA GLY A 627 6.05 25.26 5.24
C GLY A 627 4.87 25.90 4.55
N ARG A 628 3.73 25.21 4.47
CA ARG A 628 2.49 25.80 3.96
C ARG A 628 1.81 26.71 4.97
N THR A 629 2.10 26.54 6.25
CA THR A 629 1.56 27.37 7.33
C THR A 629 2.54 28.49 7.62
N ILE A 630 2.16 29.72 7.27
CA ILE A 630 3.02 30.90 7.43
C ILE A 630 4.42 30.66 6.78
N GLY A 631 4.43 30.27 5.49
CA GLY A 631 5.66 30.03 4.74
C GLY A 631 5.47 30.03 3.24
N LEU A 632 6.58 30.12 2.52
CA LEU A 632 6.62 30.27 1.05
C LEU A 632 6.15 29.01 0.30
N ASP A 633 6.17 27.82 0.93
CA ASP A 633 5.63 26.57 0.32
C ASP A 633 4.15 26.67 -0.02
N TYR A 634 3.41 27.60 0.61
CA TYR A 634 2.03 27.88 0.28
C TYR A 634 1.86 28.38 -1.17
N TYR A 635 2.79 29.21 -1.65
CA TYR A 635 2.75 29.79 -3.00
C TYR A 635 3.54 28.96 -4.01
N VAL A 636 4.75 28.54 -3.63
CA VAL A 636 5.70 27.84 -4.52
C VAL A 636 5.26 26.42 -4.79
N GLY A 637 4.69 25.72 -3.79
CA GLY A 637 4.25 24.34 -3.92
C GLY A 637 3.26 24.09 -5.08
N PRO A 638 2.13 24.83 -5.17
CA PRO A 638 1.19 24.68 -6.26
C PRO A 638 1.78 25.01 -7.64
N PHE A 639 2.63 26.06 -7.72
CA PHE A 639 3.32 26.42 -8.95
C PHE A 639 4.22 25.31 -9.46
N LEU A 640 5.07 24.73 -8.60
CA LEU A 640 5.95 23.63 -8.95
C LEU A 640 5.18 22.36 -9.31
N LYS A 641 4.11 22.05 -8.59
CA LYS A 641 3.23 20.90 -8.91
C LYS A 641 2.68 20.99 -10.32
N LYS A 642 2.22 22.17 -10.74
CA LYS A 642 1.69 22.40 -12.09
C LYS A 642 2.71 22.07 -13.18
N HIS A 643 3.98 22.45 -13.00
CA HIS A 643 5.05 22.17 -13.96
C HIS A 643 5.51 20.70 -13.87
N TRP A 644 5.64 20.17 -12.65
CA TRP A 644 6.03 18.78 -12.39
C TRP A 644 5.10 17.76 -13.05
N LYS A 645 3.78 18.00 -12.99
CA LYS A 645 2.76 17.17 -13.66
C LYS A 645 2.95 17.07 -15.19
N ASN A 646 3.60 18.03 -15.82
CA ASN A 646 3.77 18.04 -17.27
C ASN A 646 4.97 17.22 -17.76
N VAL A 647 5.85 16.80 -16.87
CA VAL A 647 7.04 16.01 -17.21
C VAL A 647 6.65 14.57 -17.54
N LYS A 648 6.99 14.10 -18.76
CA LYS A 648 6.57 12.78 -19.29
C LYS A 648 6.93 11.59 -18.40
N TRP A 649 8.15 11.56 -17.85
CA TRP A 649 8.55 10.47 -16.97
C TRP A 649 7.84 10.53 -15.62
N VAL A 650 7.59 11.72 -15.09
CA VAL A 650 6.83 11.94 -13.85
C VAL A 650 5.41 11.40 -14.00
N LYS A 651 4.73 11.68 -15.12
CA LYS A 651 3.41 11.10 -15.45
C LYS A 651 3.45 9.59 -15.46
N ARG A 652 4.43 9.00 -16.13
CA ARG A 652 4.58 7.54 -16.27
C ARG A 652 4.81 6.83 -14.93
N TRP A 653 5.53 7.46 -14.01
CA TRP A 653 5.86 6.90 -12.70
C TRP A 653 4.92 7.36 -11.58
N TYR A 654 3.92 8.18 -11.91
CA TYR A 654 2.97 8.71 -10.92
C TYR A 654 3.63 9.43 -9.75
N LEU A 655 4.63 10.23 -10.00
CA LEU A 655 5.35 11.00 -8.98
C LEU A 655 4.69 12.37 -8.73
N TYR A 656 3.37 12.42 -8.73
CA TYR A 656 2.59 13.62 -8.44
C TYR A 656 1.27 13.25 -7.76
N ASN A 657 0.77 14.11 -6.89
CA ASN A 657 -0.57 14.01 -6.29
C ASN A 657 -1.51 14.95 -7.01
N ASP A 658 -2.68 14.46 -7.31
CA ASP A 658 -3.76 15.29 -7.86
C ASP A 658 -4.44 16.13 -6.79
#